data_f0b0724aedc09fccc4f917537250e25a
#
_entry.id   f0b0724aedc09fccc4f917537250e25a
#
_cell.length_a   1.000
_cell.length_b   1.000
_cell.length_c   1.000
_cell.angle_alpha   90.00
_cell.angle_beta   90.00
_cell.angle_gamma   90.00
#
_symmetry.space_group_name_H-M   'P 1'
#
loop_
_entity.id
_entity.type
_entity.pdbx_description
1 polymer ?
#
loop_
_entity_poly.entity_id
_entity_poly.type
_entity_poly.pdbx_seq_one_letter_code
_entity_poly.pdbx_strand_id
1 'polypeptide(L)'
;MSEITHDGVERLPLHAFTENAYLNYSMYVIMDRALPFIGDGLKPVQRRIVYAMSELGLNNTAKYKKSARTVGDVLGKYHPHGDSACYEAMVLMAQPFSYRYPLVDGQGNWGAPDDPKSFAAMRYTESRLSKYAEVLLSELAHGTVDWVPNFDGTLNEPKMLPARLPNILLNGTTGIAVGMATDIPPHNAREVAQALVALLESKSALSLDDIMTYVPGPDFPTEAEIISSKDDIRKIYQNGRGSVRMRAVWEKEDGNAVITALPHQVSGAKVLEQIASQMRAKKLPMVEDLRDESDHENPTRLVIVPRSNRVDLEQVMTHLFATTDLEKSYRVNLNMIGLDNRPAVKGLVEILNEWIVYRRQTVRNRLSHRLDKVLKRLHILDGLLIAYLNIDEVIEIIRNEDEPKAVLMSRFNITETQAEAILELKLRHLAKLEEMKIRGEQDELAKERDELQGILESERKLNNVIKKEIQADAKTYGDERRSPLQEREEAKALSEHEILPSEPITVVLSEMGWVRSAKGHDIEPSNLNYKAGDSFKGAARGKSNQPVVFLDTTGRSYSVDPLELPSARSQGEPLTGRLTLPPGATVEHVLMAQDEQKYLMASDAGYGFICTFNDLVTKNKTGKALINLPDNAKILSPIEVNNEQEDMLLAITKAGRMLMFPVSDLPQLSKGKGNKIINITGAQAASGEDLLVWLLILPAQASITLYFGKRKLRLKAEELQKYRAERGRKGTSLPRGLHNIERIEVESANTDQ
;
A
#
# COMPACT_ATOMS: atom_id res chain seq x y z
N MET A 1 21.34 -39.84 -27.93
CA MET A 1 20.88 -40.98 -28.74
C MET A 1 20.40 -42.05 -27.78
N SER A 2 19.13 -42.44 -27.86
CA SER A 2 18.60 -43.59 -27.13
C SER A 2 19.13 -44.89 -27.77
N GLU A 3 19.81 -45.74 -27.01
CA GLU A 3 20.15 -47.09 -27.46
C GLU A 3 18.93 -48.00 -27.25
N ILE A 4 18.27 -48.38 -28.32
CA ILE A 4 17.25 -49.44 -28.30
C ILE A 4 17.97 -50.78 -28.18
N THR A 5 17.84 -51.44 -27.03
CA THR A 5 18.34 -52.80 -26.84
C THR A 5 17.34 -53.83 -27.42
N HIS A 6 17.82 -55.00 -27.87
CA HIS A 6 17.03 -56.07 -28.51
C HIS A 6 15.86 -56.60 -27.67
N ASP A 7 15.73 -56.20 -26.38
CA ASP A 7 14.69 -56.66 -25.45
C ASP A 7 13.51 -55.69 -25.36
N GLY A 8 13.40 -54.68 -26.22
CA GLY A 8 12.30 -53.69 -26.16
C GLY A 8 12.36 -52.73 -24.98
N VAL A 9 13.48 -52.65 -24.27
CA VAL A 9 13.73 -51.74 -23.16
C VAL A 9 14.54 -50.53 -23.64
N GLU A 10 13.96 -49.37 -23.55
CA GLU A 10 14.67 -48.09 -23.83
C GLU A 10 15.53 -47.71 -22.61
N ARG A 11 16.84 -47.51 -22.82
CA ARG A 11 17.75 -47.01 -21.78
C ARG A 11 18.08 -45.54 -22.06
N LEU A 12 17.65 -44.68 -21.16
CA LEU A 12 17.95 -43.24 -21.18
C LEU A 12 18.88 -42.91 -20.01
N PRO A 13 19.92 -42.08 -20.20
CA PRO A 13 20.68 -41.53 -19.09
C PRO A 13 19.76 -40.74 -18.15
N LEU A 14 19.88 -40.93 -16.84
CA LEU A 14 19.02 -40.29 -15.84
C LEU A 14 19.00 -38.76 -15.99
N HIS A 15 20.13 -38.12 -16.26
CA HIS A 15 20.20 -36.66 -16.46
C HIS A 15 19.36 -36.20 -17.66
N ALA A 16 19.44 -36.90 -18.80
CA ALA A 16 18.68 -36.56 -20.01
C ALA A 16 17.17 -36.78 -19.81
N PHE A 17 16.77 -37.84 -19.09
CA PHE A 17 15.38 -38.08 -18.71
C PHE A 17 14.87 -36.98 -17.79
N THR A 18 15.64 -36.64 -16.74
CA THR A 18 15.25 -35.61 -15.75
C THR A 18 15.14 -34.23 -16.40
N GLU A 19 16.09 -33.87 -17.26
CA GLU A 19 16.08 -32.59 -18.00
C GLU A 19 14.85 -32.48 -18.89
N ASN A 20 14.56 -33.50 -19.71
CA ASN A 20 13.39 -33.51 -20.59
C ASN A 20 12.07 -33.51 -19.79
N ALA A 21 11.97 -34.32 -18.74
CA ALA A 21 10.77 -34.37 -17.89
C ALA A 21 10.53 -33.02 -17.19
N TYR A 22 11.60 -32.39 -16.68
CA TYR A 22 11.49 -31.09 -16.03
C TYR A 22 11.15 -29.97 -17.01
N LEU A 23 11.72 -29.96 -18.19
CA LEU A 23 11.40 -29.00 -19.25
C LEU A 23 9.91 -29.12 -19.66
N ASN A 24 9.46 -30.35 -19.96
CA ASN A 24 8.05 -30.59 -20.32
C ASN A 24 7.09 -30.16 -19.20
N TYR A 25 7.40 -30.49 -17.94
CA TYR A 25 6.62 -30.06 -16.79
C TYR A 25 6.63 -28.54 -16.66
N SER A 26 7.78 -27.89 -16.84
CA SER A 26 7.89 -26.43 -16.76
C SER A 26 7.04 -25.75 -17.84
N MET A 27 7.12 -26.23 -19.08
CA MET A 27 6.30 -25.73 -20.19
C MET A 27 4.81 -25.89 -19.91
N TYR A 28 4.39 -27.06 -19.42
CA TYR A 28 3.00 -27.30 -19.04
C TYR A 28 2.54 -26.33 -17.92
N VAL A 29 3.34 -26.16 -16.86
CA VAL A 29 2.98 -25.25 -15.74
C VAL A 29 2.88 -23.81 -16.21
N ILE A 30 3.74 -23.36 -17.12
CA ILE A 30 3.71 -22.01 -17.66
C ILE A 30 2.50 -21.80 -18.58
N MET A 31 2.34 -22.68 -19.59
CA MET A 31 1.39 -22.48 -20.68
C MET A 31 -0.04 -22.90 -20.33
N ASP A 32 -0.20 -23.98 -19.54
CA ASP A 32 -1.49 -24.65 -19.34
C ASP A 32 -1.97 -24.69 -17.88
N ARG A 33 -1.32 -23.95 -16.97
CA ARG A 33 -1.73 -23.95 -15.56
C ARG A 33 -1.72 -22.56 -14.89
N ALA A 34 -0.56 -21.88 -14.87
CA ALA A 34 -0.31 -20.77 -13.96
C ALA A 34 -0.58 -19.40 -14.55
N LEU A 35 -0.30 -19.19 -15.84
CA LEU A 35 -0.43 -17.89 -16.48
C LEU A 35 -1.78 -17.72 -17.17
N PRO A 36 -2.36 -16.52 -17.12
CA PRO A 36 -3.59 -16.18 -17.83
C PRO A 36 -3.28 -15.87 -19.30
N PHE A 37 -4.28 -16.08 -20.17
CA PHE A 37 -4.24 -15.64 -21.56
C PHE A 37 -4.74 -14.20 -21.67
N ILE A 38 -4.08 -13.36 -22.46
CA ILE A 38 -4.39 -11.93 -22.60
C ILE A 38 -5.82 -11.66 -23.08
N GLY A 39 -6.35 -12.50 -23.98
CA GLY A 39 -7.67 -12.30 -24.57
C GLY A 39 -8.82 -12.39 -23.59
N ASP A 40 -8.92 -13.48 -22.83
CA ASP A 40 -10.00 -13.74 -21.87
C ASP A 40 -9.61 -13.56 -20.39
N GLY A 41 -8.32 -13.38 -20.11
CA GLY A 41 -7.82 -13.16 -18.74
C GLY A 41 -7.93 -14.36 -17.82
N LEU A 42 -8.12 -15.56 -18.35
CA LEU A 42 -8.38 -16.76 -17.57
C LEU A 42 -7.21 -17.75 -17.64
N LYS A 43 -7.02 -18.45 -16.53
CA LYS A 43 -6.25 -19.69 -16.49
C LYS A 43 -7.08 -20.84 -17.03
N PRO A 44 -6.46 -21.93 -17.52
CA PRO A 44 -7.20 -23.06 -18.09
C PRO A 44 -8.29 -23.63 -17.16
N VAL A 45 -8.00 -23.81 -15.86
CA VAL A 45 -9.00 -24.30 -14.90
C VAL A 45 -10.19 -23.37 -14.78
N GLN A 46 -9.97 -22.05 -14.73
CA GLN A 46 -11.03 -21.04 -14.64
C GLN A 46 -11.92 -21.04 -15.90
N ARG A 47 -11.27 -21.08 -17.08
CA ARG A 47 -11.97 -21.17 -18.37
C ARG A 47 -12.85 -22.40 -18.45
N ARG A 48 -12.34 -23.56 -18.05
CA ARG A 48 -13.08 -24.82 -18.02
C ARG A 48 -14.24 -24.83 -17.06
N ILE A 49 -14.09 -24.20 -15.87
CA ILE A 49 -15.21 -24.03 -14.92
C ILE A 49 -16.32 -23.18 -15.53
N VAL A 50 -15.98 -22.00 -16.07
CA VAL A 50 -16.95 -21.06 -16.66
C VAL A 50 -17.65 -21.71 -17.86
N TYR A 51 -16.91 -22.41 -18.72
CA TYR A 51 -17.45 -23.14 -19.88
C TYR A 51 -18.37 -24.28 -19.45
N ALA A 52 -17.95 -25.14 -18.51
CA ALA A 52 -18.77 -26.23 -18.03
C ALA A 52 -20.07 -25.77 -17.37
N MET A 53 -20.03 -24.66 -16.62
CA MET A 53 -21.25 -24.04 -16.07
C MET A 53 -22.18 -23.54 -17.17
N SER A 54 -21.65 -23.00 -18.27
CA SER A 54 -22.44 -22.62 -19.45
C SER A 54 -23.11 -23.81 -20.10
N GLU A 55 -22.38 -24.92 -20.33
CA GLU A 55 -22.91 -26.16 -20.89
C GLU A 55 -24.00 -26.80 -20.00
N LEU A 56 -23.87 -26.68 -18.69
CA LEU A 56 -24.88 -27.10 -17.71
C LEU A 56 -26.13 -26.20 -17.67
N GLY A 57 -26.15 -25.12 -18.48
CA GLY A 57 -27.23 -24.12 -18.49
C GLY A 57 -27.35 -23.32 -17.20
N LEU A 58 -26.25 -23.17 -16.45
CA LEU A 58 -26.19 -22.43 -15.18
C LEU A 58 -25.95 -20.94 -15.42
N ASN A 59 -26.75 -20.29 -16.27
CA ASN A 59 -26.68 -18.86 -16.47
C ASN A 59 -27.15 -18.08 -15.21
N ASN A 60 -27.03 -16.77 -15.23
CA ASN A 60 -27.35 -15.88 -14.09
C ASN A 60 -28.83 -15.91 -13.65
N THR A 61 -29.74 -16.38 -14.51
CA THR A 61 -31.18 -16.52 -14.24
C THR A 61 -31.57 -17.94 -13.86
N ALA A 62 -30.67 -18.90 -14.00
CA ALA A 62 -30.93 -20.30 -13.68
C ALA A 62 -31.06 -20.52 -12.16
N LYS A 63 -31.69 -21.60 -11.76
CA LYS A 63 -31.69 -22.05 -10.36
C LYS A 63 -30.29 -22.52 -9.98
N TYR A 64 -29.87 -22.18 -8.76
CA TYR A 64 -28.63 -22.68 -8.21
C TYR A 64 -28.56 -24.21 -8.22
N LYS A 65 -27.39 -24.75 -8.44
CA LYS A 65 -27.10 -26.18 -8.37
C LYS A 65 -25.91 -26.43 -7.44
N LYS A 66 -25.88 -27.61 -6.80
CA LYS A 66 -24.75 -28.02 -5.94
C LYS A 66 -23.42 -27.86 -6.69
N SER A 67 -22.46 -27.21 -6.04
CA SER A 67 -21.14 -26.96 -6.61
C SER A 67 -20.42 -28.25 -6.98
N ALA A 68 -20.67 -29.34 -6.24
CA ALA A 68 -20.14 -30.66 -6.54
C ALA A 68 -20.53 -31.16 -7.94
N ARG A 69 -21.69 -30.76 -8.49
CA ARG A 69 -22.08 -31.12 -9.86
C ARG A 69 -21.17 -30.41 -10.89
N THR A 70 -20.96 -29.11 -10.73
CA THR A 70 -20.06 -28.37 -11.62
C THR A 70 -18.64 -28.94 -11.57
N VAL A 71 -18.10 -29.15 -10.36
CA VAL A 71 -16.76 -29.72 -10.17
C VAL A 71 -16.66 -31.11 -10.84
N GLY A 72 -17.68 -31.97 -10.63
CA GLY A 72 -17.73 -33.30 -11.26
C GLY A 72 -17.71 -33.25 -12.80
N ASP A 73 -18.48 -32.34 -13.40
CA ASP A 73 -18.52 -32.14 -14.86
C ASP A 73 -17.18 -31.62 -15.40
N VAL A 74 -16.56 -30.66 -14.70
CA VAL A 74 -15.25 -30.10 -15.07
C VAL A 74 -14.18 -31.18 -15.07
N LEU A 75 -14.11 -32.00 -14.02
CA LEU A 75 -13.10 -33.04 -13.88
C LEU A 75 -13.34 -34.19 -14.88
N GLY A 76 -14.59 -34.56 -15.07
CA GLY A 76 -14.94 -35.68 -15.95
C GLY A 76 -14.80 -35.36 -17.43
N LYS A 77 -14.93 -34.09 -17.84
CA LYS A 77 -14.99 -33.70 -19.25
C LYS A 77 -13.76 -32.92 -19.73
N TYR A 78 -13.17 -32.03 -18.89
CA TYR A 78 -12.23 -31.03 -19.38
C TYR A 78 -10.93 -30.95 -18.58
N HIS A 79 -10.95 -31.21 -17.26
CA HIS A 79 -9.81 -30.88 -16.39
C HIS A 79 -9.44 -32.05 -15.45
N PRO A 80 -8.61 -33.01 -15.91
CA PRO A 80 -8.31 -34.26 -15.15
C PRO A 80 -7.30 -34.01 -14.03
N HIS A 81 -7.66 -33.17 -13.04
CA HIS A 81 -6.84 -32.81 -11.88
C HIS A 81 -7.64 -32.96 -10.58
N GLY A 82 -7.05 -32.58 -9.43
CA GLY A 82 -7.71 -32.71 -8.13
C GLY A 82 -8.98 -31.85 -7.99
N ASP A 83 -10.03 -32.45 -7.41
CA ASP A 83 -11.32 -31.80 -7.16
C ASP A 83 -11.20 -30.60 -6.24
N SER A 84 -10.36 -30.69 -5.20
CA SER A 84 -10.13 -29.60 -4.26
C SER A 84 -9.56 -28.36 -4.96
N ALA A 85 -8.57 -28.50 -5.84
CA ALA A 85 -7.98 -27.38 -6.57
C ALA A 85 -8.99 -26.74 -7.54
N CYS A 86 -9.82 -27.54 -8.20
CA CYS A 86 -10.91 -27.06 -9.06
C CYS A 86 -11.94 -26.28 -8.24
N TYR A 87 -12.36 -26.81 -7.10
CA TYR A 87 -13.33 -26.14 -6.23
C TYR A 87 -12.77 -24.85 -5.61
N GLU A 88 -11.51 -24.85 -5.15
CA GLU A 88 -10.84 -23.63 -4.66
C GLU A 88 -10.79 -22.53 -5.73
N ALA A 89 -10.49 -22.87 -6.98
CA ALA A 89 -10.53 -21.89 -8.09
C ALA A 89 -11.95 -21.34 -8.28
N MET A 90 -12.98 -22.18 -8.17
CA MET A 90 -14.38 -21.77 -8.25
C MET A 90 -14.78 -20.88 -7.08
N VAL A 91 -14.32 -21.18 -5.87
CA VAL A 91 -14.54 -20.35 -4.67
C VAL A 91 -13.98 -18.96 -4.83
N LEU A 92 -12.73 -18.82 -5.30
CA LEU A 92 -12.12 -17.51 -5.54
C LEU A 92 -12.92 -16.68 -6.54
N MET A 93 -13.43 -17.31 -7.62
CA MET A 93 -14.24 -16.61 -8.63
C MET A 93 -15.62 -16.18 -8.11
N ALA A 94 -16.07 -16.71 -6.97
CA ALA A 94 -17.33 -16.34 -6.32
C ALA A 94 -17.18 -15.29 -5.22
N GLN A 95 -15.97 -15.06 -4.70
CA GLN A 95 -15.72 -14.17 -3.58
C GLN A 95 -15.64 -12.69 -4.03
N PRO A 96 -16.57 -11.81 -3.58
CA PRO A 96 -16.58 -10.40 -3.99
C PRO A 96 -15.43 -9.58 -3.38
N PHE A 97 -14.74 -10.12 -2.38
CA PHE A 97 -13.53 -9.54 -1.77
C PHE A 97 -12.22 -10.06 -2.41
N SER A 98 -12.30 -11.10 -3.26
CA SER A 98 -11.16 -11.65 -4.02
C SER A 98 -11.19 -11.21 -5.48
N TYR A 99 -12.37 -11.15 -6.09
CA TYR A 99 -12.61 -10.74 -7.47
C TYR A 99 -13.31 -9.40 -7.53
N ARG A 100 -12.79 -8.47 -8.32
CA ARG A 100 -13.42 -7.15 -8.53
C ARG A 100 -14.78 -7.29 -9.25
N TYR A 101 -14.87 -8.26 -10.17
CA TYR A 101 -16.06 -8.65 -10.93
C TYR A 101 -16.21 -10.17 -10.87
N PRO A 102 -16.88 -10.73 -9.84
CA PRO A 102 -17.05 -12.17 -9.69
C PRO A 102 -17.68 -12.82 -10.91
N LEU A 103 -17.18 -14.01 -11.27
CA LEU A 103 -17.68 -14.83 -12.39
C LEU A 103 -18.70 -15.87 -11.95
N VAL A 104 -18.66 -16.27 -10.68
CA VAL A 104 -19.58 -17.23 -10.09
C VAL A 104 -20.46 -16.50 -9.07
N ASP A 105 -21.74 -16.80 -9.10
CA ASP A 105 -22.74 -16.39 -8.10
C ASP A 105 -23.01 -17.59 -7.20
N GLY A 106 -22.62 -17.48 -5.92
CA GLY A 106 -22.64 -18.55 -4.95
C GLY A 106 -23.69 -18.37 -3.87
N GLN A 107 -24.30 -19.47 -3.44
CA GLN A 107 -25.20 -19.54 -2.28
C GLN A 107 -24.64 -20.48 -1.24
N GLY A 108 -24.63 -20.06 0.02
CA GLY A 108 -24.02 -20.78 1.15
C GLY A 108 -22.73 -20.10 1.63
N ASN A 109 -21.88 -20.82 2.36
CA ASN A 109 -20.63 -20.30 2.86
C ASN A 109 -19.50 -20.45 1.83
N TRP A 110 -19.11 -19.35 1.23
CA TRP A 110 -18.02 -19.21 0.26
C TRP A 110 -16.76 -18.54 0.84
N GLY A 111 -16.63 -18.52 2.19
CA GLY A 111 -15.58 -17.81 2.91
C GLY A 111 -15.97 -16.36 3.23
N ALA A 112 -15.16 -15.70 4.03
CA ALA A 112 -15.35 -14.32 4.44
C ALA A 112 -14.03 -13.53 4.31
N PRO A 113 -14.06 -12.20 4.30
CA PRO A 113 -12.84 -11.39 4.16
C PRO A 113 -11.78 -11.64 5.24
N ASP A 114 -12.23 -11.98 6.45
CA ASP A 114 -11.37 -12.31 7.60
C ASP A 114 -10.74 -13.70 7.47
N ASP A 115 -11.47 -14.67 6.89
CA ASP A 115 -10.96 -16.02 6.58
C ASP A 115 -11.42 -16.53 5.20
N PRO A 116 -10.72 -16.12 4.12
CA PRO A 116 -11.08 -16.50 2.76
C PRO A 116 -11.05 -18.00 2.47
N LYS A 117 -10.36 -18.78 3.30
CA LYS A 117 -10.21 -20.23 3.15
C LYS A 117 -11.21 -21.04 3.95
N SER A 118 -11.98 -20.43 4.83
CA SER A 118 -13.02 -21.08 5.65
C SER A 118 -14.36 -21.16 4.89
N PHE A 119 -14.36 -21.79 3.74
CA PHE A 119 -15.56 -22.06 2.95
C PHE A 119 -16.07 -23.47 3.17
N ALA A 120 -17.39 -23.67 2.97
CA ALA A 120 -18.01 -24.97 3.10
C ALA A 120 -17.61 -25.93 1.97
N ALA A 121 -17.64 -27.25 2.24
CA ALA A 121 -17.39 -28.25 1.23
C ALA A 121 -18.41 -28.14 0.06
N MET A 122 -17.99 -28.51 -1.15
CA MET A 122 -18.75 -28.36 -2.40
C MET A 122 -20.12 -29.03 -2.41
N ARG A 123 -20.36 -30.02 -1.51
CA ARG A 123 -21.67 -30.69 -1.33
C ARG A 123 -22.68 -29.78 -0.63
N TYR A 124 -22.25 -28.75 0.10
CA TYR A 124 -23.14 -27.83 0.83
C TYR A 124 -23.41 -26.56 0.05
N THR A 125 -22.42 -26.05 -0.71
CA THR A 125 -22.55 -24.83 -1.50
C THR A 125 -23.33 -25.06 -2.78
N GLU A 126 -23.98 -24.01 -3.27
CA GLU A 126 -24.68 -23.99 -4.54
C GLU A 126 -24.17 -22.82 -5.37
N SER A 127 -24.19 -22.96 -6.70
CA SER A 127 -23.60 -21.99 -7.61
C SER A 127 -24.34 -21.91 -8.92
N ARG A 128 -24.15 -20.76 -9.58
CA ARG A 128 -24.49 -20.47 -10.98
C ARG A 128 -23.50 -19.41 -11.50
N LEU A 129 -23.53 -19.11 -12.78
CA LEU A 129 -22.75 -18.00 -13.34
C LEU A 129 -23.32 -16.66 -12.87
N SER A 130 -22.42 -15.71 -12.62
CA SER A 130 -22.81 -14.32 -12.36
C SER A 130 -23.28 -13.63 -13.64
N LYS A 131 -23.92 -12.46 -13.50
CA LYS A 131 -24.27 -11.63 -14.65
C LYS A 131 -23.04 -11.18 -15.44
N TYR A 132 -21.93 -10.90 -14.77
CA TYR A 132 -20.68 -10.48 -15.41
C TYR A 132 -20.07 -11.60 -16.29
N ALA A 133 -20.30 -12.87 -16.00
CA ALA A 133 -19.80 -13.98 -16.83
C ALA A 133 -20.31 -13.95 -18.27
N GLU A 134 -21.44 -13.24 -18.56
CA GLU A 134 -21.95 -13.02 -19.91
C GLU A 134 -20.94 -12.27 -20.79
N VAL A 135 -20.07 -11.43 -20.21
CA VAL A 135 -18.98 -10.74 -20.92
C VAL A 135 -18.05 -11.74 -21.62
N LEU A 136 -17.89 -12.94 -21.05
CA LEU A 136 -17.02 -13.99 -21.55
C LEU A 136 -17.73 -15.00 -22.47
N LEU A 137 -19.06 -15.17 -22.33
CA LEU A 137 -19.78 -16.32 -22.91
C LEU A 137 -20.75 -15.94 -24.02
N SER A 138 -21.29 -14.72 -24.04
CA SER A 138 -22.40 -14.33 -24.90
C SER A 138 -22.15 -14.50 -26.41
N GLU A 139 -20.90 -14.50 -26.85
CA GLU A 139 -20.53 -14.65 -28.25
C GLU A 139 -19.96 -16.04 -28.60
N LEU A 140 -19.89 -16.98 -27.64
CA LEU A 140 -19.24 -18.28 -27.82
C LEU A 140 -19.82 -19.12 -28.98
N ALA A 141 -21.15 -19.09 -29.15
CA ALA A 141 -21.85 -19.81 -30.21
C ALA A 141 -21.78 -19.15 -31.59
N HIS A 142 -21.06 -18.05 -31.72
CA HIS A 142 -21.07 -17.22 -32.94
C HIS A 142 -19.82 -17.33 -33.80
N GLY A 143 -19.14 -18.49 -33.77
CA GLY A 143 -17.94 -18.75 -34.58
C GLY A 143 -16.72 -17.88 -34.18
N THR A 144 -16.65 -17.43 -32.93
CA THR A 144 -15.68 -16.45 -32.45
C THR A 144 -14.38 -17.06 -31.97
N VAL A 145 -14.36 -18.37 -31.68
CA VAL A 145 -13.23 -19.07 -31.05
C VAL A 145 -12.90 -20.38 -31.77
N ASP A 146 -11.66 -20.78 -31.63
CA ASP A 146 -11.20 -22.11 -32.04
C ASP A 146 -11.59 -23.15 -31.00
N TRP A 147 -11.97 -24.33 -31.47
CA TRP A 147 -12.29 -25.49 -30.65
C TRP A 147 -11.17 -26.50 -30.70
N VAL A 148 -10.79 -27.04 -29.56
CA VAL A 148 -9.75 -28.07 -29.44
C VAL A 148 -10.31 -29.30 -28.74
N PRO A 149 -9.79 -30.50 -29.06
CA PRO A 149 -10.18 -31.70 -28.31
C PRO A 149 -9.86 -31.55 -26.82
N ASN A 150 -10.73 -32.08 -25.97
CA ASN A 150 -10.46 -32.22 -24.53
C ASN A 150 -9.36 -33.28 -24.29
N PHE A 151 -9.04 -33.55 -23.03
CA PHE A 151 -7.92 -34.42 -22.64
C PHE A 151 -8.03 -35.88 -23.15
N ASP A 152 -9.23 -36.41 -23.38
CA ASP A 152 -9.45 -37.77 -23.89
C ASP A 152 -9.91 -37.82 -25.37
N GLY A 153 -10.06 -36.65 -26.01
CA GLY A 153 -10.47 -36.54 -27.42
C GLY A 153 -11.93 -36.82 -27.69
N THR A 154 -12.77 -37.05 -26.67
CA THR A 154 -14.19 -37.36 -26.83
C THR A 154 -15.08 -36.15 -27.02
N LEU A 155 -14.65 -34.97 -26.54
CA LEU A 155 -15.39 -33.73 -26.60
C LEU A 155 -14.46 -32.61 -27.10
N ASN A 156 -15.05 -31.47 -27.48
CA ASN A 156 -14.32 -30.26 -27.76
C ASN A 156 -14.53 -29.20 -26.68
N GLU A 157 -13.47 -28.47 -26.38
CA GLU A 157 -13.50 -27.32 -25.48
C GLU A 157 -13.01 -26.05 -26.23
N PRO A 158 -13.46 -24.84 -25.87
CA PRO A 158 -12.97 -23.62 -26.49
C PRO A 158 -11.54 -23.34 -26.05
N LYS A 159 -10.65 -23.08 -27.00
CA LYS A 159 -9.26 -22.70 -26.73
C LYS A 159 -9.17 -21.45 -25.87
N MET A 160 -10.10 -20.50 -26.07
CA MET A 160 -10.27 -19.25 -25.32
C MET A 160 -11.74 -18.85 -25.32
N LEU A 161 -12.14 -17.96 -24.43
CA LEU A 161 -13.49 -17.38 -24.43
C LEU A 161 -13.51 -16.01 -25.14
N PRO A 162 -14.62 -15.65 -25.85
CA PRO A 162 -14.70 -14.43 -26.62
C PRO A 162 -15.01 -13.21 -25.73
N ALA A 163 -14.06 -12.80 -24.89
CA ALA A 163 -14.24 -11.72 -23.95
C ALA A 163 -14.57 -10.39 -24.63
N ARG A 164 -15.62 -9.73 -24.15
CA ARG A 164 -16.10 -8.44 -24.65
C ARG A 164 -15.46 -7.25 -23.94
N LEU A 165 -14.92 -7.47 -22.75
CA LEU A 165 -14.09 -6.55 -21.97
C LEU A 165 -12.77 -7.25 -21.58
N PRO A 166 -11.68 -6.51 -21.34
CA PRO A 166 -10.38 -7.10 -20.99
C PRO A 166 -10.37 -7.63 -19.56
N ASN A 167 -10.96 -8.79 -19.34
CA ASN A 167 -11.08 -9.44 -18.04
C ASN A 167 -9.73 -9.62 -17.34
N ILE A 168 -8.64 -9.73 -18.11
CA ILE A 168 -7.26 -9.78 -17.59
C ILE A 168 -6.92 -8.55 -16.71
N LEU A 169 -7.39 -7.37 -17.08
CA LEU A 169 -7.22 -6.15 -16.31
C LEU A 169 -8.34 -5.98 -15.27
N LEU A 170 -9.59 -6.36 -15.59
CA LEU A 170 -10.73 -6.10 -14.72
C LEU A 170 -10.68 -6.93 -13.43
N ASN A 171 -10.33 -8.20 -13.52
CA ASN A 171 -10.20 -9.08 -12.35
C ASN A 171 -8.75 -9.31 -11.92
N GLY A 172 -7.80 -9.09 -12.83
CA GLY A 172 -6.42 -9.48 -12.56
C GLY A 172 -6.27 -10.99 -12.33
N THR A 173 -5.12 -11.39 -11.88
CA THR A 173 -4.85 -12.77 -11.44
C THR A 173 -3.51 -12.86 -10.73
N THR A 174 -3.35 -13.86 -9.88
CA THR A 174 -2.08 -14.23 -9.28
C THR A 174 -1.73 -15.66 -9.63
N GLY A 175 -0.46 -15.97 -9.90
CA GLY A 175 -0.04 -17.33 -10.21
C GLY A 175 1.47 -17.50 -10.13
N ILE A 176 1.89 -18.70 -9.74
CA ILE A 176 3.30 -19.07 -9.62
C ILE A 176 3.57 -20.20 -10.60
N ALA A 177 4.48 -19.97 -11.55
CA ALA A 177 4.97 -20.96 -12.50
C ALA A 177 6.43 -21.30 -12.20
N VAL A 178 7.01 -22.16 -13.03
CA VAL A 178 8.44 -22.48 -12.93
C VAL A 178 9.26 -21.33 -13.54
N GLY A 179 10.10 -20.70 -12.72
CA GLY A 179 10.97 -19.61 -13.15
C GLY A 179 10.26 -18.27 -13.38
N MET A 180 8.94 -18.17 -13.24
CA MET A 180 8.19 -16.94 -13.40
C MET A 180 6.90 -16.92 -12.58
N ALA A 181 6.36 -15.72 -12.36
CA ALA A 181 5.11 -15.52 -11.66
C ALA A 181 4.27 -14.46 -12.38
N THR A 182 3.00 -14.40 -12.07
CA THR A 182 2.08 -13.34 -12.48
C THR A 182 1.36 -12.79 -11.27
N ASP A 183 1.27 -11.46 -11.17
CA ASP A 183 0.52 -10.73 -10.14
C ASP A 183 -0.08 -9.49 -10.81
N ILE A 184 -1.24 -9.67 -11.44
CA ILE A 184 -1.95 -8.61 -12.18
C ILE A 184 -3.01 -8.05 -11.26
N PRO A 185 -2.93 -6.77 -10.86
CA PRO A 185 -3.96 -6.15 -10.04
C PRO A 185 -5.23 -5.89 -10.85
N PRO A 186 -6.42 -5.91 -10.23
CA PRO A 186 -7.67 -5.56 -10.87
C PRO A 186 -7.79 -4.06 -11.13
N HIS A 187 -8.66 -3.69 -12.09
CA HIS A 187 -8.92 -2.32 -12.51
C HIS A 187 -10.42 -2.05 -12.67
N ASN A 188 -10.80 -0.78 -12.64
CA ASN A 188 -12.19 -0.39 -12.81
C ASN A 188 -12.66 -0.54 -14.27
N ALA A 189 -13.82 -1.15 -14.48
CA ALA A 189 -14.34 -1.46 -15.80
C ALA A 189 -14.67 -0.20 -16.62
N ARG A 190 -15.19 0.86 -16.00
CA ARG A 190 -15.49 2.12 -16.69
C ARG A 190 -14.23 2.83 -17.14
N GLU A 191 -13.20 2.87 -16.29
CA GLU A 191 -11.92 3.48 -16.59
C GLU A 191 -11.20 2.78 -17.74
N VAL A 192 -11.11 1.45 -17.69
CA VAL A 192 -10.50 0.64 -18.75
C VAL A 192 -11.28 0.75 -20.06
N ALA A 193 -12.61 0.76 -20.01
CA ALA A 193 -13.44 0.95 -21.19
C ALA A 193 -13.23 2.32 -21.83
N GLN A 194 -13.10 3.39 -21.04
CA GLN A 194 -12.80 4.73 -21.55
C GLN A 194 -11.44 4.79 -22.25
N ALA A 195 -10.42 4.15 -21.67
CA ALA A 195 -9.10 4.05 -22.30
C ALA A 195 -9.14 3.29 -23.63
N LEU A 196 -9.89 2.18 -23.70
CA LEU A 196 -10.08 1.43 -24.96
C LEU A 196 -10.81 2.24 -26.01
N VAL A 197 -11.85 2.99 -25.62
CA VAL A 197 -12.57 3.89 -26.52
C VAL A 197 -11.63 4.96 -27.07
N ALA A 198 -10.81 5.58 -26.22
CA ALA A 198 -9.82 6.58 -26.62
C ALA A 198 -8.80 5.99 -27.62
N LEU A 199 -8.31 4.77 -27.38
CA LEU A 199 -7.40 4.07 -28.30
C LEU A 199 -8.06 3.76 -29.66
N LEU A 200 -9.34 3.36 -29.69
CA LEU A 200 -10.08 3.08 -30.92
C LEU A 200 -10.40 4.34 -31.74
N GLU A 201 -10.52 5.50 -31.09
CA GLU A 201 -10.81 6.81 -31.73
C GLU A 201 -9.55 7.54 -32.16
N SER A 202 -8.42 7.29 -31.52
CA SER A 202 -7.19 8.00 -31.80
C SER A 202 -6.63 7.65 -33.20
N LYS A 203 -6.16 8.70 -33.90
CA LYS A 203 -5.46 8.56 -35.17
C LYS A 203 -3.95 8.37 -35.00
N SER A 204 -3.43 8.63 -33.82
CA SER A 204 -2.02 8.48 -33.43
C SER A 204 -1.88 7.56 -32.23
N ALA A 205 -0.70 7.01 -32.02
CA ALA A 205 -0.41 6.23 -30.82
C ALA A 205 -0.58 7.11 -29.57
N LEU A 206 -1.42 6.69 -28.62
CA LEU A 206 -1.54 7.35 -27.32
C LEU A 206 -0.36 6.99 -26.44
N SER A 207 0.17 7.97 -25.73
CA SER A 207 1.21 7.76 -24.73
C SER A 207 0.65 7.09 -23.46
N LEU A 208 1.55 6.61 -22.60
CA LEU A 208 1.13 6.10 -21.28
C LEU A 208 0.45 7.18 -20.46
N ASP A 209 0.94 8.42 -20.51
CA ASP A 209 0.37 9.53 -19.75
C ASP A 209 -1.05 9.87 -20.21
N ASP A 210 -1.34 9.77 -21.51
CA ASP A 210 -2.70 9.91 -22.04
C ASP A 210 -3.62 8.81 -21.51
N ILE A 211 -3.15 7.56 -21.51
CA ILE A 211 -3.92 6.41 -20.98
C ILE A 211 -4.16 6.53 -19.48
N MET A 212 -3.18 7.02 -18.72
CA MET A 212 -3.33 7.21 -17.26
C MET A 212 -4.31 8.31 -16.89
N THR A 213 -4.75 9.15 -17.82
CA THR A 213 -5.88 10.08 -17.57
C THR A 213 -7.21 9.33 -17.40
N TYR A 214 -7.33 8.16 -18.00
CA TYR A 214 -8.50 7.28 -17.91
C TYR A 214 -8.31 6.18 -16.87
N VAL A 215 -7.12 5.58 -16.78
CA VAL A 215 -6.77 4.49 -15.84
C VAL A 215 -5.68 4.97 -14.90
N PRO A 216 -6.03 5.75 -13.87
CA PRO A 216 -5.04 6.37 -12.99
C PRO A 216 -4.31 5.38 -12.07
N GLY A 217 -4.86 4.18 -11.86
CA GLY A 217 -4.29 3.14 -11.02
C GLY A 217 -5.17 1.90 -10.92
N PRO A 218 -4.72 0.84 -10.26
CA PRO A 218 -5.52 -0.33 -9.94
C PRO A 218 -6.78 0.02 -9.15
N ASP A 219 -7.77 -0.87 -9.15
CA ASP A 219 -9.01 -0.76 -8.38
C ASP A 219 -9.34 -2.10 -7.74
N PHE A 220 -8.96 -2.26 -6.48
CA PHE A 220 -9.11 -3.52 -5.76
C PHE A 220 -10.55 -3.76 -5.29
N PRO A 221 -10.93 -5.02 -4.99
CA PRO A 221 -12.26 -5.35 -4.46
C PRO A 221 -12.55 -4.71 -3.10
N THR A 222 -11.51 -4.41 -2.32
CA THR A 222 -11.60 -3.74 -1.02
C THR A 222 -11.56 -2.22 -1.19
N GLU A 223 -12.06 -1.49 -0.20
CA GLU A 223 -12.12 -0.02 -0.21
C GLU A 223 -10.88 0.65 0.38
N ALA A 224 -9.81 -0.10 0.57
CA ALA A 224 -8.54 0.42 1.08
C ALA A 224 -7.92 1.46 0.15
N GLU A 225 -7.28 2.47 0.73
CA GLU A 225 -6.58 3.52 -0.01
C GLU A 225 -5.34 2.98 -0.73
N ILE A 226 -5.13 3.40 -1.98
CA ILE A 226 -3.86 3.24 -2.67
C ILE A 226 -3.01 4.47 -2.39
N ILE A 227 -1.90 4.29 -1.67
CA ILE A 227 -1.05 5.39 -1.19
C ILE A 227 0.24 5.59 -2.01
N SER A 228 0.45 4.76 -3.05
CA SER A 228 1.57 4.91 -3.97
C SER A 228 1.48 6.22 -4.76
N SER A 229 2.63 6.84 -5.03
CA SER A 229 2.69 8.03 -5.86
C SER A 229 2.25 7.75 -7.30
N LYS A 230 1.76 8.79 -7.99
CA LYS A 230 1.43 8.70 -9.41
C LYS A 230 2.63 8.26 -10.27
N ASP A 231 3.83 8.70 -9.91
CA ASP A 231 5.06 8.33 -10.61
C ASP A 231 5.42 6.85 -10.41
N ASP A 232 5.18 6.28 -9.24
CA ASP A 232 5.41 4.85 -9.01
C ASP A 232 4.42 3.99 -9.78
N ILE A 233 3.14 4.37 -9.80
CA ILE A 233 2.12 3.70 -10.61
C ILE A 233 2.48 3.81 -12.10
N ARG A 234 2.95 4.97 -12.56
CA ARG A 234 3.41 5.18 -13.93
C ARG A 234 4.56 4.25 -14.32
N LYS A 235 5.57 4.09 -13.45
CA LYS A 235 6.69 3.15 -13.66
C LYS A 235 6.20 1.71 -13.74
N ILE A 236 5.25 1.33 -12.90
CA ILE A 236 4.62 0.00 -12.92
C ILE A 236 3.94 -0.25 -14.26
N TYR A 237 3.13 0.68 -14.73
CA TYR A 237 2.42 0.57 -16.01
C TYR A 237 3.34 0.61 -17.22
N GLN A 238 4.48 1.29 -17.11
CA GLN A 238 5.49 1.30 -18.17
C GLN A 238 6.26 -0.02 -18.25
N ASN A 239 6.70 -0.56 -17.10
CA ASN A 239 7.62 -1.69 -17.04
C ASN A 239 6.91 -3.04 -16.82
N GLY A 240 5.63 -3.03 -16.47
CA GLY A 240 4.86 -4.20 -16.10
C GLY A 240 5.26 -4.83 -14.77
N ARG A 241 6.10 -4.17 -13.96
CA ARG A 241 6.60 -4.67 -12.66
C ARG A 241 6.72 -3.57 -11.63
N GLY A 242 6.49 -3.93 -10.37
CA GLY A 242 6.65 -3.03 -9.23
C GLY A 242 5.84 -3.48 -8.02
N SER A 243 5.45 -2.54 -7.18
CA SER A 243 4.57 -2.77 -6.05
C SER A 243 3.65 -1.56 -5.81
N VAL A 244 2.41 -1.83 -5.48
CA VAL A 244 1.40 -0.82 -5.10
C VAL A 244 1.19 -0.91 -3.59
N ARG A 245 1.35 0.20 -2.88
CA ARG A 245 1.08 0.27 -1.44
C ARG A 245 -0.37 0.62 -1.19
N MET A 246 -0.97 -0.13 -0.28
CA MET A 246 -2.33 0.07 0.16
C MET A 246 -2.35 0.27 1.68
N ARG A 247 -3.27 1.12 2.15
CA ARG A 247 -3.49 1.42 3.56
C ARG A 247 -4.95 1.22 3.90
N ALA A 248 -5.21 0.65 5.06
CA ALA A 248 -6.54 0.48 5.62
C ALA A 248 -7.22 1.85 5.83
N VAL A 249 -8.53 1.89 5.63
CA VAL A 249 -9.37 3.04 5.96
C VAL A 249 -9.87 2.88 7.39
N TRP A 250 -9.86 3.97 8.12
CA TRP A 250 -10.36 4.01 9.48
C TRP A 250 -11.04 5.34 9.80
N GLU A 251 -11.91 5.33 10.76
CA GLU A 251 -12.65 6.51 11.24
C GLU A 251 -12.66 6.52 12.77
N LYS A 252 -12.87 7.71 13.32
CA LYS A 252 -13.02 7.89 14.74
C LYS A 252 -14.52 7.84 15.10
N GLU A 253 -14.90 6.81 15.85
CA GLU A 253 -16.28 6.60 16.29
C GLU A 253 -16.32 6.38 17.81
N ASP A 254 -17.09 7.18 18.53
CA ASP A 254 -17.24 7.12 19.99
C ASP A 254 -15.92 7.09 20.77
N GLY A 255 -14.89 7.75 20.24
CA GLY A 255 -13.56 7.79 20.85
C GLY A 255 -12.67 6.59 20.53
N ASN A 256 -13.16 5.62 19.76
CA ASN A 256 -12.40 4.47 19.27
C ASN A 256 -11.90 4.69 17.83
N ALA A 257 -10.88 3.93 17.42
CA ALA A 257 -10.52 3.83 16.02
C ALA A 257 -11.21 2.60 15.42
N VAL A 258 -12.06 2.84 14.43
CA VAL A 258 -12.81 1.79 13.72
C VAL A 258 -12.25 1.64 12.32
N ILE A 259 -11.72 0.45 12.01
CA ILE A 259 -11.20 0.12 10.69
C ILE A 259 -12.35 -0.41 9.85
N THR A 260 -12.63 0.26 8.72
CA THR A 260 -13.75 -0.03 7.82
C THR A 260 -13.32 -0.72 6.53
N ALA A 261 -12.06 -0.62 6.15
CA ALA A 261 -11.52 -1.31 4.98
C ALA A 261 -10.07 -1.75 5.20
N LEU A 262 -9.73 -2.93 4.69
CA LEU A 262 -8.39 -3.54 4.77
C LEU A 262 -7.73 -3.59 3.38
N PRO A 263 -6.39 -3.56 3.30
CA PRO A 263 -5.67 -3.82 2.06
C PRO A 263 -6.07 -5.16 1.46
N HIS A 264 -6.05 -5.25 0.14
CA HIS A 264 -6.40 -6.48 -0.59
C HIS A 264 -5.57 -7.68 -0.11
N GLN A 265 -6.21 -8.83 0.09
CA GLN A 265 -5.61 -10.06 0.61
C GLN A 265 -5.06 -9.94 2.06
N VAL A 266 -5.61 -9.04 2.85
CA VAL A 266 -5.33 -8.94 4.28
C VAL A 266 -6.53 -9.45 5.06
N SER A 267 -6.29 -10.38 5.98
CA SER A 267 -7.30 -10.91 6.91
C SER A 267 -7.41 -10.04 8.15
N GLY A 268 -8.65 -9.68 8.55
CA GLY A 268 -8.94 -8.95 9.78
C GLY A 268 -8.45 -9.68 11.03
N ALA A 269 -8.67 -10.98 11.10
CA ALA A 269 -8.20 -11.82 12.21
C ALA A 269 -6.67 -11.77 12.37
N LYS A 270 -5.92 -11.78 11.26
CA LYS A 270 -4.46 -11.67 11.29
C LYS A 270 -4.00 -10.29 11.78
N VAL A 271 -4.66 -9.22 11.37
CA VAL A 271 -4.37 -7.86 11.84
C VAL A 271 -4.59 -7.76 13.35
N LEU A 272 -5.73 -8.24 13.83
CA LEU A 272 -6.03 -8.25 15.27
C LEU A 272 -5.01 -9.07 16.05
N GLU A 273 -4.56 -10.22 15.53
CA GLU A 273 -3.50 -11.02 16.14
C GLU A 273 -2.17 -10.26 16.23
N GLN A 274 -1.78 -9.55 15.15
CA GLN A 274 -0.56 -8.72 15.13
C GLN A 274 -0.62 -7.60 16.19
N ILE A 275 -1.77 -6.92 16.32
CA ILE A 275 -1.98 -5.86 17.31
C ILE A 275 -1.98 -6.47 18.72
N ALA A 276 -2.72 -7.54 18.95
CA ALA A 276 -2.77 -8.25 20.24
C ALA A 276 -1.40 -8.76 20.68
N SER A 277 -0.56 -9.20 19.74
CA SER A 277 0.83 -9.60 20.02
C SER A 277 1.66 -8.43 20.54
N GLN A 278 1.50 -7.24 19.95
CA GLN A 278 2.19 -6.03 20.42
C GLN A 278 1.66 -5.58 21.80
N MET A 279 0.34 -5.72 22.06
CA MET A 279 -0.24 -5.44 23.38
C MET A 279 0.31 -6.38 24.46
N ARG A 280 0.37 -7.69 24.16
CA ARG A 280 0.98 -8.70 25.08
C ARG A 280 2.46 -8.41 25.36
N ALA A 281 3.18 -7.94 24.34
CA ALA A 281 4.59 -7.52 24.48
C ALA A 281 4.75 -6.16 25.17
N LYS A 282 3.65 -5.52 25.61
CA LYS A 282 3.61 -4.18 26.24
C LYS A 282 4.15 -3.06 25.35
N LYS A 283 4.17 -3.26 24.04
CA LYS A 283 4.59 -2.27 23.04
C LYS A 283 3.46 -1.30 22.63
N LEU A 284 2.23 -1.55 23.04
CA LEU A 284 1.05 -0.71 22.79
C LEU A 284 0.28 -0.42 24.09
N PRO A 285 0.88 0.31 25.04
CA PRO A 285 0.25 0.59 26.34
C PRO A 285 -0.97 1.53 26.24
N MET A 286 -1.13 2.23 25.10
CA MET A 286 -2.25 3.13 24.84
C MET A 286 -3.52 2.42 24.35
N VAL A 287 -3.44 1.16 23.93
CA VAL A 287 -4.59 0.35 23.50
C VAL A 287 -5.04 -0.50 24.68
N GLU A 288 -6.35 -0.49 24.96
CA GLU A 288 -6.96 -1.26 26.05
C GLU A 288 -7.55 -2.57 25.55
N ASP A 289 -8.32 -2.52 24.46
CA ASP A 289 -9.07 -3.66 23.94
C ASP A 289 -9.15 -3.64 22.42
N LEU A 290 -9.39 -4.82 21.84
CA LEU A 290 -9.60 -5.05 20.41
C LEU A 290 -10.89 -5.85 20.23
N ARG A 291 -11.75 -5.42 19.31
CA ARG A 291 -13.00 -6.11 19.01
C ARG A 291 -13.16 -6.31 17.51
N ASP A 292 -13.65 -7.46 17.12
CA ASP A 292 -14.15 -7.73 15.77
C ASP A 292 -15.68 -7.60 15.81
N GLU A 293 -16.19 -6.56 15.19
CA GLU A 293 -17.62 -6.28 15.07
C GLU A 293 -18.08 -6.45 13.60
N SER A 294 -17.29 -7.16 12.78
CA SER A 294 -17.63 -7.43 11.39
C SER A 294 -18.88 -8.30 11.28
N ASP A 295 -19.78 -7.94 10.38
CA ASP A 295 -21.00 -8.66 10.08
C ASP A 295 -21.32 -8.66 8.58
N HIS A 296 -22.52 -9.07 8.18
CA HIS A 296 -22.92 -9.11 6.77
C HIS A 296 -23.21 -7.72 6.17
N GLU A 297 -23.54 -6.72 6.99
CA GLU A 297 -23.75 -5.34 6.59
C GLU A 297 -22.42 -4.56 6.54
N ASN A 298 -21.55 -4.85 7.52
CA ASN A 298 -20.20 -4.28 7.66
C ASN A 298 -19.14 -5.39 7.61
N PRO A 299 -18.75 -5.87 6.42
CA PRO A 299 -17.85 -7.01 6.27
C PRO A 299 -16.47 -6.81 6.88
N THR A 300 -16.09 -5.57 7.14
CA THR A 300 -14.89 -5.18 7.86
C THR A 300 -15.24 -4.11 8.87
N ARG A 301 -15.22 -4.46 10.16
CA ARG A 301 -15.42 -3.53 11.27
C ARG A 301 -14.55 -3.97 12.45
N LEU A 302 -13.29 -3.52 12.47
CA LEU A 302 -12.35 -3.83 13.54
C LEU A 302 -12.22 -2.61 14.45
N VAL A 303 -12.53 -2.77 15.73
CA VAL A 303 -12.55 -1.68 16.70
C VAL A 303 -11.33 -1.76 17.61
N ILE A 304 -10.56 -0.67 17.65
CA ILE A 304 -9.42 -0.48 18.53
C ILE A 304 -9.84 0.49 19.62
N VAL A 305 -9.89 0.02 20.87
CA VAL A 305 -10.32 0.79 22.03
C VAL A 305 -9.08 1.41 22.71
N PRO A 306 -8.94 2.73 22.76
CA PRO A 306 -7.84 3.36 23.49
C PRO A 306 -8.07 3.29 25.00
N ARG A 307 -7.00 3.25 25.78
CA ARG A 307 -7.04 3.22 27.26
C ARG A 307 -7.69 4.47 27.87
N SER A 308 -7.67 5.59 27.18
CA SER A 308 -8.34 6.84 27.60
C SER A 308 -8.61 7.73 26.40
N ASN A 309 -9.59 8.63 26.55
CA ASN A 309 -9.94 9.64 25.53
C ASN A 309 -8.82 10.67 25.26
N ARG A 310 -7.70 10.62 26.00
CA ARG A 310 -6.53 11.49 25.80
C ARG A 310 -5.50 10.89 24.85
N VAL A 311 -5.68 9.63 24.44
CA VAL A 311 -4.80 8.97 23.49
C VAL A 311 -5.00 9.62 22.11
N ASP A 312 -3.89 9.97 21.48
CA ASP A 312 -3.89 10.44 20.09
C ASP A 312 -4.03 9.23 19.15
N LEU A 313 -5.25 9.04 18.63
CA LEU A 313 -5.55 7.92 17.73
C LEU A 313 -4.81 8.01 16.40
N GLU A 314 -4.48 9.21 15.90
CA GLU A 314 -3.71 9.37 14.66
C GLU A 314 -2.30 8.81 14.83
N GLN A 315 -1.67 9.08 15.96
CA GLN A 315 -0.35 8.52 16.27
C GLN A 315 -0.40 7.00 16.44
N VAL A 316 -1.43 6.48 17.13
CA VAL A 316 -1.63 5.03 17.28
C VAL A 316 -1.78 4.38 15.91
N MET A 317 -2.63 4.93 15.05
CA MET A 317 -2.85 4.39 13.71
C MET A 317 -1.60 4.49 12.82
N THR A 318 -0.84 5.59 12.91
CA THR A 318 0.44 5.73 12.20
C THR A 318 1.43 4.64 12.62
N HIS A 319 1.53 4.34 13.92
CA HIS A 319 2.35 3.23 14.42
C HIS A 319 1.85 1.88 13.91
N LEU A 320 0.55 1.64 13.95
CA LEU A 320 -0.06 0.39 13.48
C LEU A 320 0.11 0.18 11.97
N PHE A 321 0.02 1.22 11.17
CA PHE A 321 0.33 1.16 9.73
C PHE A 321 1.78 0.72 9.49
N ALA A 322 2.72 1.22 10.27
CA ALA A 322 4.13 0.86 10.12
C ALA A 322 4.48 -0.55 10.65
N THR A 323 3.67 -1.12 11.53
CA THR A 323 4.01 -2.34 12.30
C THR A 323 3.08 -3.53 12.07
N THR A 324 2.04 -3.36 11.26
CA THR A 324 1.05 -4.40 10.97
C THR A 324 0.68 -4.42 9.47
N ASP A 325 -0.11 -5.42 9.06
CA ASP A 325 -0.64 -5.52 7.69
C ASP A 325 -1.74 -4.47 7.37
N LEU A 326 -2.01 -3.49 8.25
CA LEU A 326 -2.89 -2.35 7.97
C LEU A 326 -2.34 -1.43 6.87
N GLU A 327 -1.05 -1.44 6.65
CA GLU A 327 -0.41 -0.93 5.44
C GLU A 327 0.38 -2.08 4.81
N LYS A 328 0.13 -2.35 3.53
CA LYS A 328 0.73 -3.49 2.84
C LYS A 328 1.02 -3.17 1.38
N SER A 329 2.16 -3.68 0.90
CA SER A 329 2.52 -3.62 -0.51
C SER A 329 1.98 -4.84 -1.25
N TYR A 330 1.26 -4.60 -2.34
CA TYR A 330 0.85 -5.59 -3.32
C TYR A 330 1.88 -5.61 -4.45
N ARG A 331 2.51 -6.78 -4.68
CA ARG A 331 3.45 -6.96 -5.78
C ARG A 331 2.71 -6.93 -7.11
N VAL A 332 3.27 -6.24 -8.09
CA VAL A 332 2.75 -6.20 -9.46
C VAL A 332 3.74 -6.86 -10.41
N ASN A 333 3.25 -7.78 -11.22
CA ASN A 333 3.99 -8.42 -12.30
C ASN A 333 2.99 -8.77 -13.42
N LEU A 334 2.90 -7.94 -14.44
CA LEU A 334 1.95 -8.05 -15.55
C LEU A 334 2.42 -9.11 -16.57
N ASN A 335 2.69 -10.31 -16.08
CA ASN A 335 3.14 -11.44 -16.88
C ASN A 335 1.95 -12.27 -17.35
N MET A 336 1.81 -12.47 -18.64
CA MET A 336 0.67 -13.16 -19.26
C MET A 336 1.09 -13.83 -20.57
N ILE A 337 0.25 -14.74 -21.05
CA ILE A 337 0.41 -15.34 -22.37
C ILE A 337 -0.21 -14.40 -23.40
N GLY A 338 0.62 -13.92 -24.33
CA GLY A 338 0.20 -13.04 -25.42
C GLY A 338 -0.53 -13.76 -26.56
N LEU A 339 -0.96 -13.01 -27.57
CA LEU A 339 -1.58 -13.54 -28.80
C LEU A 339 -0.63 -14.40 -29.62
N ASP A 340 0.67 -14.22 -29.44
CA ASP A 340 1.76 -15.05 -30.02
C ASP A 340 1.96 -16.38 -29.29
N ASN A 341 1.15 -16.69 -28.28
CA ASN A 341 1.25 -17.83 -27.38
C ASN A 341 2.59 -17.89 -26.61
N ARG A 342 3.16 -16.74 -26.26
CA ARG A 342 4.39 -16.65 -25.45
C ARG A 342 4.12 -15.90 -24.15
N PRO A 343 4.74 -16.35 -23.04
CA PRO A 343 4.69 -15.60 -21.79
C PRO A 343 5.57 -14.36 -21.89
N ALA A 344 5.02 -13.21 -21.55
CA ALA A 344 5.75 -11.94 -21.52
C ALA A 344 5.22 -11.02 -20.44
N VAL A 345 6.11 -10.21 -19.88
CA VAL A 345 5.73 -9.08 -19.01
C VAL A 345 5.48 -7.87 -19.91
N LYS A 346 4.29 -7.30 -19.82
CA LYS A 346 3.81 -6.23 -20.71
C LYS A 346 3.44 -4.98 -19.93
N GLY A 347 3.66 -3.81 -20.54
CA GLY A 347 3.16 -2.54 -20.03
C GLY A 347 1.66 -2.37 -20.31
N LEU A 348 1.01 -1.44 -19.58
CA LEU A 348 -0.44 -1.22 -19.71
C LEU A 348 -0.88 -0.89 -21.15
N VAL A 349 -0.15 0.02 -21.82
CA VAL A 349 -0.46 0.42 -23.21
C VAL A 349 -0.35 -0.77 -24.16
N GLU A 350 0.65 -1.62 -23.98
CA GLU A 350 0.86 -2.83 -24.77
C GLU A 350 -0.30 -3.81 -24.57
N ILE A 351 -0.70 -4.05 -23.32
CA ILE A 351 -1.83 -4.94 -22.99
C ILE A 351 -3.12 -4.46 -23.68
N LEU A 352 -3.44 -3.17 -23.56
CA LEU A 352 -4.66 -2.60 -24.15
C LEU A 352 -4.65 -2.70 -25.67
N ASN A 353 -3.55 -2.38 -26.33
CA ASN A 353 -3.42 -2.47 -27.78
C ASN A 353 -3.54 -3.92 -28.28
N GLU A 354 -2.84 -4.87 -27.63
CA GLU A 354 -2.89 -6.28 -28.00
C GLU A 354 -4.29 -6.87 -27.76
N TRP A 355 -4.95 -6.45 -26.67
CA TRP A 355 -6.34 -6.84 -26.43
C TRP A 355 -7.31 -6.28 -27.49
N ILE A 356 -7.10 -5.06 -27.99
CA ILE A 356 -7.89 -4.50 -29.11
C ILE A 356 -7.70 -5.36 -30.38
N VAL A 357 -6.49 -5.83 -30.67
CA VAL A 357 -6.25 -6.72 -31.81
C VAL A 357 -7.05 -8.01 -31.65
N TYR A 358 -7.00 -8.63 -30.47
CA TYR A 358 -7.84 -9.79 -30.13
C TYR A 358 -9.33 -9.50 -30.31
N ARG A 359 -9.85 -8.39 -29.79
CA ARG A 359 -11.26 -8.05 -29.88
C ARG A 359 -11.70 -7.78 -31.32
N ARG A 360 -10.87 -7.09 -32.11
CA ARG A 360 -11.15 -6.89 -33.54
C ARG A 360 -11.30 -8.24 -34.28
N GLN A 361 -10.41 -9.17 -34.02
CA GLN A 361 -10.48 -10.50 -34.65
C GLN A 361 -11.75 -11.26 -34.21
N THR A 362 -12.07 -11.22 -32.92
CA THR A 362 -13.27 -11.86 -32.37
C THR A 362 -14.55 -11.31 -33.00
N VAL A 363 -14.67 -9.97 -33.09
CA VAL A 363 -15.83 -9.34 -33.73
C VAL A 363 -15.88 -9.62 -35.23
N ARG A 364 -14.75 -9.59 -35.93
CA ARG A 364 -14.67 -9.97 -37.36
C ARG A 364 -15.15 -11.40 -37.57
N ASN A 365 -14.69 -12.36 -36.77
CA ASN A 365 -15.14 -13.75 -36.85
C ASN A 365 -16.67 -13.87 -36.62
N ARG A 366 -17.19 -13.17 -35.62
CA ARG A 366 -18.63 -13.13 -35.32
C ARG A 366 -19.44 -12.61 -36.50
N LEU A 367 -19.05 -11.46 -37.07
CA LEU A 367 -19.72 -10.85 -38.18
C LEU A 367 -19.63 -11.71 -39.47
N SER A 368 -18.47 -12.31 -39.75
CA SER A 368 -18.27 -13.23 -40.84
C SER A 368 -19.16 -14.47 -40.72
N HIS A 369 -19.21 -15.05 -39.53
CA HIS A 369 -20.08 -16.21 -39.24
C HIS A 369 -21.56 -15.85 -39.42
N ARG A 370 -21.99 -14.64 -39.03
CA ARG A 370 -23.35 -14.16 -39.26
C ARG A 370 -23.61 -13.95 -40.76
N LEU A 371 -22.66 -13.34 -41.48
CA LEU A 371 -22.73 -13.12 -42.92
C LEU A 371 -22.88 -14.45 -43.66
N ASP A 372 -22.10 -15.45 -43.32
CA ASP A 372 -22.20 -16.80 -43.94
C ASP A 372 -23.58 -17.43 -43.73
N LYS A 373 -24.17 -17.26 -42.56
CA LYS A 373 -25.55 -17.71 -42.30
C LYS A 373 -26.57 -16.95 -43.12
N VAL A 374 -26.40 -15.64 -43.23
CA VAL A 374 -27.29 -14.77 -44.07
C VAL A 374 -27.18 -15.17 -45.54
N LEU A 375 -25.97 -15.32 -46.07
CA LEU A 375 -25.72 -15.74 -47.45
C LEU A 375 -26.33 -17.11 -47.76
N LYS A 376 -26.15 -18.09 -46.88
CA LYS A 376 -26.75 -19.42 -47.02
C LYS A 376 -28.27 -19.36 -47.02
N ARG A 377 -28.85 -18.53 -46.15
CA ARG A 377 -30.32 -18.38 -46.11
C ARG A 377 -30.83 -17.66 -47.32
N LEU A 378 -30.19 -16.58 -47.77
CA LEU A 378 -30.55 -15.88 -49.04
C LEU A 378 -30.50 -16.83 -50.22
N HIS A 379 -29.44 -17.62 -50.32
CA HIS A 379 -29.31 -18.61 -51.38
C HIS A 379 -30.51 -19.60 -51.43
N ILE A 380 -30.97 -20.07 -50.28
CA ILE A 380 -32.15 -20.94 -50.17
C ILE A 380 -33.40 -20.16 -50.57
N LEU A 381 -33.57 -18.92 -50.11
CA LEU A 381 -34.74 -18.11 -50.44
C LEU A 381 -34.84 -17.78 -51.92
N ASP A 382 -33.71 -17.55 -52.61
CA ASP A 382 -33.64 -17.37 -54.07
C ASP A 382 -34.22 -18.59 -54.80
N GLY A 383 -33.84 -19.80 -54.39
CA GLY A 383 -34.35 -21.05 -54.92
C GLY A 383 -35.87 -21.22 -54.67
N LEU A 384 -36.31 -20.94 -53.45
CA LEU A 384 -37.73 -20.99 -53.09
C LEU A 384 -38.57 -20.00 -53.90
N LEU A 385 -38.06 -18.80 -54.17
CA LEU A 385 -38.75 -17.81 -55.00
C LEU A 385 -38.93 -18.28 -56.45
N ILE A 386 -37.88 -18.93 -57.03
CA ILE A 386 -37.96 -19.51 -58.36
C ILE A 386 -39.05 -20.59 -58.36
N ALA A 387 -39.13 -21.44 -57.35
CA ALA A 387 -40.22 -22.45 -57.25
C ALA A 387 -41.62 -21.83 -57.17
N TYR A 388 -41.77 -20.75 -56.35
CA TYR A 388 -43.06 -20.05 -56.26
C TYR A 388 -43.49 -19.42 -57.54
N LEU A 389 -42.61 -18.83 -58.36
CA LEU A 389 -42.88 -18.24 -59.61
C LEU A 389 -43.27 -19.27 -60.71
N ASN A 390 -42.90 -20.53 -60.51
CA ASN A 390 -43.06 -21.63 -61.42
C ASN A 390 -43.76 -22.84 -60.77
N ILE A 391 -44.63 -22.61 -59.81
CA ILE A 391 -45.18 -23.61 -58.92
C ILE A 391 -45.81 -24.80 -59.59
N ASP A 392 -46.61 -24.56 -60.69
CA ASP A 392 -47.31 -25.58 -61.45
C ASP A 392 -46.28 -26.56 -62.10
N GLU A 393 -45.21 -26.02 -62.69
CA GLU A 393 -44.16 -26.79 -63.32
C GLU A 393 -43.33 -27.59 -62.28
N VAL A 394 -43.07 -26.99 -61.13
CA VAL A 394 -42.41 -27.67 -60.00
C VAL A 394 -43.22 -28.87 -59.51
N ILE A 395 -44.52 -28.69 -59.33
CA ILE A 395 -45.46 -29.77 -58.97
C ILE A 395 -45.52 -30.86 -60.04
N GLU A 396 -45.54 -30.51 -61.30
CA GLU A 396 -45.51 -31.45 -62.42
C GLU A 396 -44.26 -32.30 -62.41
N ILE A 397 -43.07 -31.70 -62.25
CA ILE A 397 -41.79 -32.39 -62.15
C ILE A 397 -41.79 -33.34 -60.91
N ILE A 398 -42.23 -32.87 -59.77
CA ILE A 398 -42.19 -33.70 -58.52
C ILE A 398 -43.13 -34.92 -58.69
N ARG A 399 -44.23 -34.80 -59.46
CA ARG A 399 -45.19 -35.92 -59.58
C ARG A 399 -44.82 -36.92 -60.67
N ASN A 400 -44.10 -36.50 -61.72
CA ASN A 400 -43.96 -37.27 -62.91
C ASN A 400 -42.54 -37.83 -63.17
N GLU A 401 -41.54 -37.24 -62.51
CA GLU A 401 -40.16 -37.64 -62.69
C GLU A 401 -39.70 -38.57 -61.59
N ASP A 402 -38.89 -39.60 -61.91
CA ASP A 402 -38.32 -40.54 -60.99
C ASP A 402 -37.21 -39.92 -60.12
N GLU A 403 -36.47 -38.97 -60.67
CA GLU A 403 -35.41 -38.18 -59.99
C GLU A 403 -35.70 -36.67 -60.04
N PRO A 404 -36.70 -36.19 -59.34
CA PRO A 404 -37.19 -34.81 -59.44
C PRO A 404 -36.11 -33.77 -59.07
N LYS A 405 -35.21 -34.11 -58.16
CA LYS A 405 -34.11 -33.24 -57.75
C LYS A 405 -33.20 -32.86 -58.94
N ALA A 406 -32.75 -33.83 -59.71
CA ALA A 406 -31.86 -33.62 -60.86
C ALA A 406 -32.56 -32.81 -61.95
N VAL A 407 -33.85 -33.10 -62.18
CA VAL A 407 -34.67 -32.37 -63.16
C VAL A 407 -34.92 -30.91 -62.76
N LEU A 408 -35.23 -30.64 -61.49
CA LEU A 408 -35.37 -29.28 -60.95
C LEU A 408 -34.08 -28.47 -61.09
N MET A 409 -32.93 -29.10 -60.77
CA MET A 409 -31.61 -28.45 -60.90
C MET A 409 -31.34 -28.04 -62.35
N SER A 410 -31.54 -28.95 -63.30
CA SER A 410 -31.27 -28.68 -64.71
C SER A 410 -32.28 -27.70 -65.32
N ARG A 411 -33.56 -27.79 -64.97
CA ARG A 411 -34.61 -26.98 -65.50
C ARG A 411 -34.60 -25.52 -65.07
N PHE A 412 -34.37 -25.30 -63.80
CA PHE A 412 -34.39 -23.96 -63.20
C PHE A 412 -32.96 -23.39 -62.93
N ASN A 413 -31.92 -24.12 -63.30
CA ASN A 413 -30.52 -23.75 -63.07
C ASN A 413 -30.25 -23.41 -61.61
N ILE A 414 -30.79 -24.23 -60.70
CA ILE A 414 -30.65 -24.10 -59.26
C ILE A 414 -29.61 -25.11 -58.71
N THR A 415 -29.08 -24.78 -57.53
CA THR A 415 -28.11 -25.66 -56.86
C THR A 415 -28.82 -26.83 -56.16
N GLU A 416 -28.08 -27.84 -55.83
CA GLU A 416 -28.55 -29.01 -55.08
C GLU A 416 -29.26 -28.59 -53.76
N THR A 417 -28.62 -27.68 -52.98
CA THR A 417 -29.18 -27.15 -51.73
C THR A 417 -30.53 -26.43 -51.96
N GLN A 418 -30.68 -25.72 -53.03
CA GLN A 418 -31.94 -25.06 -53.41
C GLN A 418 -33.01 -26.07 -53.83
N ALA A 419 -32.65 -27.08 -54.62
CA ALA A 419 -33.54 -28.14 -55.04
C ALA A 419 -34.05 -28.97 -53.84
N GLU A 420 -33.14 -29.30 -52.88
CA GLU A 420 -33.50 -29.97 -51.61
C GLU A 420 -34.51 -29.14 -50.83
N ALA A 421 -34.21 -27.84 -50.64
CA ALA A 421 -35.12 -26.94 -49.93
C ALA A 421 -36.52 -26.83 -50.57
N ILE A 422 -36.61 -26.91 -51.90
CA ILE A 422 -37.87 -26.96 -52.64
C ILE A 422 -38.62 -28.26 -52.35
N LEU A 423 -37.94 -29.40 -52.40
CA LEU A 423 -38.52 -30.70 -52.13
C LEU A 423 -39.00 -30.88 -50.69
N GLU A 424 -38.38 -30.21 -49.74
CA GLU A 424 -38.76 -30.20 -48.32
C GLU A 424 -39.90 -29.25 -47.98
N LEU A 425 -40.44 -28.46 -48.96
CA LEU A 425 -41.54 -27.53 -48.75
C LEU A 425 -42.80 -28.26 -48.28
N LYS A 426 -43.36 -27.78 -47.16
CA LYS A 426 -44.67 -28.26 -46.69
C LYS A 426 -45.78 -27.66 -47.58
N LEU A 427 -46.75 -28.45 -48.02
CA LEU A 427 -47.86 -28.02 -48.84
C LEU A 427 -48.57 -26.77 -48.33
N ARG A 428 -48.68 -26.57 -47.03
CA ARG A 428 -49.27 -25.35 -46.45
C ARG A 428 -48.50 -24.08 -46.78
N HIS A 429 -47.22 -24.18 -47.16
CA HIS A 429 -46.36 -23.04 -47.48
C HIS A 429 -46.48 -22.61 -48.94
N LEU A 430 -47.34 -23.27 -49.77
CA LEU A 430 -47.59 -22.92 -51.16
C LEU A 430 -48.63 -21.79 -51.30
N ALA A 431 -49.11 -21.24 -50.20
CA ALA A 431 -50.13 -20.14 -50.28
C ALA A 431 -49.43 -18.82 -50.65
N LYS A 432 -50.19 -17.94 -51.42
CA LYS A 432 -49.69 -16.63 -51.86
C LYS A 432 -49.14 -15.72 -50.75
N LEU A 433 -49.62 -15.86 -49.52
CA LEU A 433 -49.15 -15.15 -48.38
C LEU A 433 -47.67 -15.54 -47.98
N GLU A 434 -47.22 -16.76 -48.31
CA GLU A 434 -45.87 -17.20 -48.06
C GLU A 434 -44.86 -16.59 -49.03
N GLU A 435 -45.25 -16.35 -50.32
CA GLU A 435 -44.40 -15.60 -51.26
C GLU A 435 -44.06 -14.21 -50.73
N MET A 436 -45.07 -13.50 -50.21
CA MET A 436 -44.82 -12.16 -49.60
C MET A 436 -43.87 -12.22 -48.38
N LYS A 437 -43.98 -13.26 -47.55
CA LYS A 437 -43.08 -13.46 -46.41
C LYS A 437 -41.66 -13.76 -46.87
N ILE A 438 -41.49 -14.61 -47.89
CA ILE A 438 -40.18 -14.94 -48.46
C ILE A 438 -39.51 -13.71 -49.03
N ARG A 439 -40.24 -12.88 -49.80
CA ARG A 439 -39.71 -11.61 -50.30
C ARG A 439 -39.35 -10.64 -49.20
N GLY A 440 -40.19 -10.52 -48.15
CA GLY A 440 -39.90 -9.69 -46.99
C GLY A 440 -38.64 -10.15 -46.24
N GLU A 441 -38.50 -11.47 -45.98
CA GLU A 441 -37.31 -12.04 -45.37
C GLU A 441 -36.06 -11.83 -46.25
N GLN A 442 -36.18 -12.00 -47.57
CA GLN A 442 -35.08 -11.77 -48.52
C GLN A 442 -34.60 -10.31 -48.50
N ASP A 443 -35.53 -9.34 -48.51
CA ASP A 443 -35.19 -7.91 -48.46
C ASP A 443 -34.52 -7.52 -47.15
N GLU A 444 -34.98 -8.05 -45.99
CA GLU A 444 -34.38 -7.83 -44.68
C GLU A 444 -32.95 -8.42 -44.62
N LEU A 445 -32.80 -9.66 -45.06
CA LEU A 445 -31.49 -10.33 -45.06
C LEU A 445 -30.51 -9.71 -46.07
N ALA A 446 -31.01 -9.20 -47.21
CA ALA A 446 -30.17 -8.48 -48.18
C ALA A 446 -29.62 -7.17 -47.58
N LYS A 447 -30.45 -6.43 -46.85
CA LYS A 447 -29.99 -5.24 -46.11
C LYS A 447 -28.98 -5.60 -45.05
N GLU A 448 -29.23 -6.66 -44.27
CA GLU A 448 -28.30 -7.15 -43.25
C GLU A 448 -26.98 -7.59 -43.89
N ARG A 449 -26.99 -8.31 -45.02
CA ARG A 449 -25.80 -8.68 -45.79
C ARG A 449 -24.96 -7.45 -46.14
N ASP A 450 -25.59 -6.43 -46.74
CA ASP A 450 -24.90 -5.23 -47.20
C ASP A 450 -24.31 -4.44 -46.01
N GLU A 451 -25.02 -4.40 -44.90
CA GLU A 451 -24.50 -3.81 -43.64
C GLU A 451 -23.30 -4.57 -43.12
N LEU A 452 -23.39 -5.91 -42.99
CA LEU A 452 -22.31 -6.76 -42.50
C LEU A 452 -21.07 -6.68 -43.40
N GLN A 453 -21.24 -6.75 -44.73
CA GLN A 453 -20.14 -6.58 -45.70
C GLN A 453 -19.50 -5.20 -45.55
N GLY A 454 -20.30 -4.14 -45.49
CA GLY A 454 -19.81 -2.79 -45.33
C GLY A 454 -19.04 -2.56 -44.00
N ILE A 455 -19.36 -3.31 -42.93
CA ILE A 455 -18.61 -3.26 -41.65
C ILE A 455 -17.30 -4.04 -41.81
N LEU A 456 -17.34 -5.22 -42.41
CA LEU A 456 -16.16 -6.09 -42.59
C LEU A 456 -15.09 -5.49 -43.49
N GLU A 457 -15.51 -4.72 -44.51
CA GLU A 457 -14.61 -4.04 -45.46
C GLU A 457 -14.00 -2.74 -44.91
N SER A 458 -14.54 -2.21 -43.79
CA SER A 458 -14.12 -0.92 -43.25
C SER A 458 -13.66 -1.03 -41.79
N GLU A 459 -12.36 -0.93 -41.57
CA GLU A 459 -11.80 -0.94 -40.22
C GLU A 459 -12.42 0.15 -39.32
N ARG A 460 -12.71 1.32 -39.89
CA ARG A 460 -13.38 2.42 -39.15
C ARG A 460 -14.78 2.01 -38.67
N LYS A 461 -15.55 1.34 -39.53
CA LYS A 461 -16.90 0.87 -39.15
C LYS A 461 -16.80 -0.23 -38.10
N LEU A 462 -15.87 -1.15 -38.26
CA LEU A 462 -15.61 -2.21 -37.30
C LEU A 462 -15.23 -1.64 -35.93
N ASN A 463 -14.32 -0.67 -35.87
CA ASN A 463 -13.93 0.02 -34.63
C ASN A 463 -15.14 0.73 -33.98
N ASN A 464 -16.04 1.32 -34.76
CA ASN A 464 -17.26 1.95 -34.25
C ASN A 464 -18.22 0.92 -33.60
N VAL A 465 -18.35 -0.29 -34.18
CA VAL A 465 -19.12 -1.38 -33.57
C VAL A 465 -18.53 -1.77 -32.24
N ILE A 466 -17.21 -2.06 -32.19
CA ILE A 466 -16.49 -2.45 -31.00
C ILE A 466 -16.62 -1.37 -29.90
N LYS A 467 -16.45 -0.10 -30.27
CA LYS A 467 -16.62 1.04 -29.38
C LYS A 467 -17.99 1.07 -28.71
N LYS A 468 -19.06 0.96 -29.51
CA LYS A 468 -20.43 0.97 -28.98
C LYS A 468 -20.67 -0.19 -28.02
N GLU A 469 -20.14 -1.38 -28.33
CA GLU A 469 -20.25 -2.56 -27.48
C GLU A 469 -19.52 -2.36 -26.17
N ILE A 470 -18.27 -1.89 -26.18
CA ILE A 470 -17.49 -1.59 -24.98
C ILE A 470 -18.21 -0.56 -24.09
N GLN A 471 -18.78 0.50 -24.70
CA GLN A 471 -19.54 1.51 -23.95
C GLN A 471 -20.82 0.93 -23.32
N ALA A 472 -21.52 0.08 -24.03
CA ALA A 472 -22.73 -0.59 -23.53
C ALA A 472 -22.39 -1.55 -22.38
N ASP A 473 -21.30 -2.31 -22.50
CA ASP A 473 -20.83 -3.24 -21.47
C ASP A 473 -20.33 -2.49 -20.23
N ALA A 474 -19.58 -1.41 -20.40
CA ALA A 474 -19.13 -0.56 -19.30
C ALA A 474 -20.32 0.06 -18.53
N LYS A 475 -21.40 0.40 -19.22
CA LYS A 475 -22.63 0.88 -18.58
C LYS A 475 -23.36 -0.22 -17.81
N THR A 476 -23.35 -1.44 -18.34
CA THR A 476 -24.10 -2.58 -17.78
C THR A 476 -23.39 -3.22 -16.59
N TYR A 477 -22.07 -3.34 -16.65
CA TYR A 477 -21.25 -4.09 -15.70
C TYR A 477 -20.32 -3.22 -14.87
N GLY A 478 -20.05 -1.98 -15.29
CA GLY A 478 -19.15 -1.06 -14.58
C GLY A 478 -19.83 -0.37 -13.41
N ASP A 479 -19.05 -0.16 -12.37
CA ASP A 479 -19.41 0.54 -11.14
C ASP A 479 -18.39 1.66 -10.84
N GLU A 480 -18.57 2.33 -9.70
CA GLU A 480 -17.61 3.33 -9.22
C GLU A 480 -16.33 2.66 -8.72
N ARG A 481 -15.24 3.43 -8.70
CA ARG A 481 -13.97 3.03 -8.11
C ARG A 481 -14.14 2.72 -6.63
N ARG A 482 -13.59 1.60 -6.17
CA ARG A 482 -13.63 1.18 -4.76
C ARG A 482 -12.39 1.63 -3.99
N SER A 483 -11.20 1.53 -4.60
CA SER A 483 -9.92 1.88 -3.96
C SER A 483 -9.53 3.31 -4.32
N PRO A 484 -9.70 4.31 -3.42
CA PRO A 484 -9.31 5.68 -3.69
C PRO A 484 -7.80 5.81 -3.84
N LEU A 485 -7.37 6.70 -4.73
CA LEU A 485 -5.95 7.01 -4.95
C LEU A 485 -5.61 8.24 -4.11
N GLN A 486 -4.84 8.05 -3.05
CA GLN A 486 -4.41 9.12 -2.15
C GLN A 486 -2.93 8.98 -1.85
N GLU A 487 -2.11 9.80 -2.51
CA GLU A 487 -0.68 9.82 -2.25
C GLU A 487 -0.40 10.18 -0.79
N ARG A 488 0.32 9.30 -0.09
CA ARG A 488 0.72 9.49 1.32
C ARG A 488 2.16 9.01 1.51
N GLU A 489 2.84 9.64 2.45
CA GLU A 489 4.14 9.16 2.91
C GLU A 489 4.00 7.79 3.62
N GLU A 490 5.10 7.03 3.59
CA GLU A 490 5.21 5.78 4.32
C GLU A 490 5.08 6.02 5.82
N ALA A 491 4.27 5.19 6.48
CA ALA A 491 4.08 5.29 7.92
C ALA A 491 5.38 4.95 8.66
N LYS A 492 5.68 5.71 9.72
CA LYS A 492 6.84 5.49 10.59
C LYS A 492 6.39 4.90 11.92
N ALA A 493 7.07 3.85 12.35
CA ALA A 493 6.84 3.32 13.69
C ALA A 493 7.27 4.35 14.74
N LEU A 494 6.41 4.56 15.74
CA LEU A 494 6.76 5.40 16.89
C LEU A 494 7.89 4.75 17.69
N SER A 495 8.81 5.57 18.18
CA SER A 495 9.82 5.13 19.13
C SER A 495 9.18 4.74 20.48
N GLU A 496 9.86 3.93 21.29
CA GLU A 496 9.34 3.54 22.61
C GLU A 496 9.00 4.75 23.49
N HIS A 497 9.69 5.87 23.34
CA HIS A 497 9.45 7.10 24.08
C HIS A 497 8.21 7.88 23.61
N GLU A 498 7.86 7.80 22.34
CA GLU A 498 6.66 8.45 21.79
C GLU A 498 5.38 7.68 22.13
N ILE A 499 5.52 6.38 22.39
CA ILE A 499 4.40 5.48 22.72
C ILE A 499 3.91 5.66 24.18
N LEU A 500 4.77 6.13 25.08
CA LEU A 500 4.46 6.25 26.50
C LEU A 500 3.55 7.44 26.80
N PRO A 501 2.63 7.33 27.80
CA PRO A 501 1.76 8.45 28.18
C PRO A 501 2.60 9.66 28.57
N SER A 502 2.35 10.78 27.92
CA SER A 502 3.05 12.04 28.19
C SER A 502 2.44 12.74 29.41
N GLU A 503 2.83 12.34 30.62
CA GLU A 503 2.44 13.04 31.86
C GLU A 503 3.52 14.03 32.29
N PRO A 504 3.16 15.23 32.81
CA PRO A 504 4.13 16.14 33.40
C PRO A 504 4.75 15.51 34.65
N ILE A 505 6.06 15.56 34.75
CA ILE A 505 6.85 15.03 35.88
C ILE A 505 7.96 15.98 36.28
N THR A 506 8.38 15.87 37.50
CA THR A 506 9.58 16.55 38.04
C THR A 506 10.53 15.51 38.61
N VAL A 507 11.74 15.45 38.05
CA VAL A 507 12.81 14.60 38.59
C VAL A 507 13.68 15.41 39.53
N VAL A 508 13.92 14.86 40.73
CA VAL A 508 14.64 15.54 41.81
C VAL A 508 15.91 14.78 42.11
N LEU A 509 17.04 15.51 42.15
CA LEU A 509 18.36 15.05 42.49
C LEU A 509 18.78 15.62 43.87
N SER A 510 19.32 14.79 44.75
CA SER A 510 19.84 15.20 46.05
C SER A 510 21.38 15.39 46.00
N GLU A 511 21.94 16.05 47.01
CA GLU A 511 23.39 16.25 47.20
C GLU A 511 24.20 14.93 47.27
N MET A 512 23.63 13.89 47.87
CA MET A 512 24.24 12.56 47.92
C MET A 512 24.00 11.73 46.63
N GLY A 513 23.45 12.31 45.54
CA GLY A 513 23.23 11.64 44.27
C GLY A 513 22.06 10.65 44.29
N TRP A 514 21.06 10.87 45.16
CA TRP A 514 19.80 10.13 45.15
C TRP A 514 18.79 10.80 44.19
N VAL A 515 18.02 9.96 43.49
CA VAL A 515 17.06 10.44 42.49
C VAL A 515 15.67 9.87 42.73
N ARG A 516 14.66 10.64 42.40
CA ARG A 516 13.25 10.27 42.43
C ARG A 516 12.40 11.10 41.45
N SER A 517 11.27 10.56 41.04
CA SER A 517 10.35 11.23 40.12
C SER A 517 9.02 11.54 40.80
N ALA A 518 8.53 12.76 40.65
CA ALA A 518 7.24 13.20 41.14
C ALA A 518 6.29 13.52 39.97
N LYS A 519 4.99 13.27 40.14
CA LYS A 519 3.96 13.65 39.19
C LYS A 519 3.69 15.15 39.26
N GLY A 520 3.57 15.79 38.10
CA GLY A 520 3.27 17.23 37.97
C GLY A 520 4.52 18.11 38.09
N HIS A 521 4.31 19.41 37.84
CA HIS A 521 5.33 20.47 37.95
C HIS A 521 5.13 21.36 39.18
N ASP A 522 4.03 21.18 39.95
CA ASP A 522 3.61 22.05 41.05
C ASP A 522 4.26 21.67 42.42
N ILE A 523 5.16 20.71 42.38
CA ILE A 523 5.88 20.33 43.59
C ILE A 523 7.01 21.31 43.92
N GLU A 524 7.23 21.56 45.20
CA GLU A 524 8.39 22.28 45.70
C GLU A 524 9.45 21.26 46.14
N PRO A 525 10.49 21.03 45.32
CA PRO A 525 11.46 19.95 45.57
C PRO A 525 12.24 20.11 46.88
N SER A 526 12.47 21.34 47.32
CA SER A 526 13.16 21.63 48.57
C SER A 526 12.42 21.17 49.85
N ASN A 527 11.07 21.03 49.75
CA ASN A 527 10.22 20.60 50.87
C ASN A 527 10.03 19.08 50.98
N LEU A 528 10.64 18.32 50.08
CA LEU A 528 10.57 16.85 50.13
C LEU A 528 11.43 16.28 51.24
N ASN A 529 11.03 15.12 51.79
CA ASN A 529 11.79 14.41 52.80
C ASN A 529 13.06 13.78 52.20
N TYR A 530 14.25 14.21 52.68
CA TYR A 530 15.55 13.67 52.32
C TYR A 530 16.08 12.74 53.40
N LYS A 531 17.07 11.91 53.09
CA LYS A 531 17.81 11.10 54.07
C LYS A 531 18.49 12.01 55.10
N ALA A 532 18.77 11.47 56.27
CA ALA A 532 19.54 12.19 57.27
C ALA A 532 20.92 12.58 56.73
N GLY A 533 21.21 13.88 56.71
CA GLY A 533 22.47 14.43 56.17
C GLY A 533 22.45 14.70 54.64
N ASP A 534 21.33 14.47 53.95
CA ASP A 534 21.15 14.77 52.54
C ASP A 534 20.23 15.98 52.34
N SER A 535 20.32 16.65 51.22
CA SER A 535 19.51 17.83 50.88
C SER A 535 19.24 17.94 49.38
N PHE A 536 18.37 18.88 49.02
CA PHE A 536 18.07 19.19 47.62
C PHE A 536 19.29 19.72 46.89
N LYS A 537 19.62 19.15 45.71
CA LYS A 537 20.66 19.63 44.81
C LYS A 537 20.09 20.28 43.54
N GLY A 538 19.18 19.61 42.87
CA GLY A 538 18.63 20.09 41.64
C GLY A 538 17.37 19.35 41.23
N ALA A 539 16.56 19.96 40.33
CA ALA A 539 15.38 19.34 39.77
C ALA A 539 15.23 19.71 38.29
N ALA A 540 14.71 18.75 37.52
CA ALA A 540 14.34 18.97 36.14
C ALA A 540 12.84 18.68 35.92
N ARG A 541 12.15 19.59 35.22
CA ARG A 541 10.74 19.46 34.87
C ARG A 541 10.64 19.02 33.40
N GLY A 542 9.81 18.05 33.14
CA GLY A 542 9.62 17.51 31.80
C GLY A 542 8.41 16.61 31.70
N LYS A 543 8.39 15.72 30.73
CA LYS A 543 7.32 14.76 30.51
C LYS A 543 7.81 13.33 30.75
N SER A 544 6.91 12.44 31.15
CA SER A 544 7.23 11.04 31.48
C SER A 544 7.82 10.24 30.30
N ASN A 545 7.64 10.71 29.08
CA ASN A 545 8.18 10.11 27.83
C ASN A 545 9.48 10.77 27.34
N GLN A 546 10.08 11.68 28.13
CA GLN A 546 11.36 12.32 27.80
C GLN A 546 12.47 11.72 28.66
N PRO A 547 13.67 11.45 28.11
CA PRO A 547 14.79 10.96 28.91
C PRO A 547 15.24 12.02 29.92
N VAL A 548 15.63 11.57 31.09
CA VAL A 548 16.35 12.40 32.07
C VAL A 548 17.82 12.29 31.83
N VAL A 549 18.51 13.42 31.72
CA VAL A 549 19.95 13.48 31.53
C VAL A 549 20.61 13.95 32.84
N PHE A 550 21.65 13.25 33.26
CA PHE A 550 22.50 13.59 34.39
C PHE A 550 23.91 13.92 33.89
N LEU A 551 24.56 14.92 34.47
CA LEU A 551 25.93 15.28 34.17
C LEU A 551 26.78 15.08 35.44
N ASP A 552 27.93 14.45 35.29
CA ASP A 552 28.86 14.23 36.37
C ASP A 552 29.98 15.27 36.41
N THR A 553 30.75 15.28 37.51
CA THR A 553 31.92 16.14 37.73
C THR A 553 33.00 15.99 36.68
N THR A 554 33.05 14.90 35.93
CA THR A 554 34.06 14.62 34.88
C THR A 554 33.62 15.08 33.49
N GLY A 555 32.41 15.66 33.36
CA GLY A 555 31.88 16.13 32.11
C GLY A 555 31.24 15.05 31.21
N ARG A 556 30.82 13.94 31.84
CA ARG A 556 30.08 12.88 31.16
C ARG A 556 28.57 13.07 31.34
N SER A 557 27.81 12.71 30.31
CA SER A 557 26.35 12.66 30.35
C SER A 557 25.86 11.22 30.47
N TYR A 558 24.74 11.03 31.16
CA TYR A 558 24.07 9.76 31.40
C TYR A 558 22.57 9.98 31.18
N SER A 559 21.87 8.98 30.65
CA SER A 559 20.42 9.09 30.47
C SER A 559 19.72 7.94 31.17
N VAL A 560 18.59 8.24 31.80
CA VAL A 560 17.71 7.29 32.47
C VAL A 560 16.27 7.55 32.02
N ASP A 561 15.49 6.49 31.87
CA ASP A 561 14.04 6.63 31.66
C ASP A 561 13.40 7.07 33.00
N PRO A 562 12.66 8.21 33.03
CA PRO A 562 12.04 8.69 34.25
C PRO A 562 10.97 7.74 34.83
N LEU A 563 10.39 6.86 34.01
CA LEU A 563 9.43 5.83 34.45
C LEU A 563 10.10 4.73 35.29
N GLU A 564 11.40 4.54 35.13
CA GLU A 564 12.16 3.62 35.93
C GLU A 564 12.56 4.19 37.32
N LEU A 565 12.43 5.51 37.50
CA LEU A 565 12.83 6.17 38.75
C LEU A 565 11.76 5.96 39.84
N PRO A 566 12.20 5.82 41.11
CA PRO A 566 11.30 5.65 42.24
C PRO A 566 10.42 6.90 42.45
N SER A 567 9.17 6.67 42.90
CA SER A 567 8.24 7.76 43.20
C SER A 567 8.78 8.68 44.29
N ALA A 568 8.51 9.97 44.18
CA ALA A 568 8.84 10.99 45.20
C ALA A 568 8.16 10.78 46.55
N ARG A 569 7.24 9.82 46.68
CA ARG A 569 6.71 9.35 47.97
C ARG A 569 7.77 8.59 48.79
N SER A 570 8.81 8.06 48.16
CA SER A 570 9.99 7.42 48.78
C SER A 570 11.12 8.44 48.94
N GLN A 571 12.17 8.07 49.63
CA GLN A 571 13.39 8.87 49.71
C GLN A 571 14.27 8.83 48.45
N GLY A 572 13.84 8.06 47.42
CA GLY A 572 14.58 7.87 46.19
C GLY A 572 15.55 6.67 46.26
N GLU A 573 16.42 6.58 45.27
CA GLU A 573 17.52 5.60 45.21
C GLU A 573 18.80 6.25 44.68
N PRO A 574 19.97 5.69 45.02
CA PRO A 574 21.26 6.22 44.55
C PRO A 574 21.42 5.95 43.06
N LEU A 575 21.83 6.96 42.29
CA LEU A 575 22.08 6.84 40.85
C LEU A 575 23.20 5.83 40.51
N THR A 576 24.14 5.60 41.45
CA THR A 576 25.20 4.61 41.30
C THR A 576 24.69 3.17 41.19
N GLY A 577 23.46 2.89 41.60
CA GLY A 577 22.82 1.59 41.37
C GLY A 577 22.38 1.37 39.92
N ARG A 578 22.23 2.45 39.10
CA ARG A 578 21.82 2.41 37.70
C ARG A 578 22.92 2.77 36.72
N LEU A 579 23.81 3.67 37.12
CA LEU A 579 24.87 4.26 36.30
C LEU A 579 26.25 3.85 36.82
N THR A 580 27.18 3.68 35.89
CA THR A 580 28.59 3.38 36.25
C THR A 580 29.38 4.67 36.13
N LEU A 581 29.52 5.37 37.26
CA LEU A 581 30.34 6.59 37.36
C LEU A 581 31.82 6.27 37.42
N PRO A 582 32.71 7.12 36.89
CA PRO A 582 34.16 7.03 37.12
C PRO A 582 34.50 7.12 38.63
N PRO A 583 35.64 6.53 39.09
CA PRO A 583 36.04 6.63 40.47
C PRO A 583 36.14 8.09 40.94
N GLY A 584 35.48 8.42 42.04
CA GLY A 584 35.44 9.77 42.61
C GLY A 584 34.53 10.78 41.92
N ALA A 585 33.85 10.40 40.85
CA ALA A 585 32.88 11.28 40.19
C ALA A 585 31.54 11.31 40.94
N THR A 586 30.93 12.49 40.99
CA THR A 586 29.58 12.72 41.53
C THR A 586 28.69 13.37 40.46
N VAL A 587 27.37 13.15 40.57
CA VAL A 587 26.42 13.80 39.68
C VAL A 587 26.16 15.23 40.11
N GLU A 588 26.33 16.17 39.18
CA GLU A 588 26.18 17.61 39.45
C GLU A 588 24.89 18.21 38.97
N HIS A 589 24.41 17.81 37.78
CA HIS A 589 23.25 18.43 37.17
C HIS A 589 22.25 17.39 36.64
N VAL A 590 20.98 17.76 36.65
CA VAL A 590 19.85 17.00 36.07
C VAL A 590 19.12 17.88 35.07
N LEU A 591 18.83 17.34 33.88
CA LEU A 591 18.19 18.05 32.77
C LEU A 591 17.08 17.20 32.16
N MET A 592 16.01 17.84 31.75
CA MET A 592 14.96 17.30 30.90
C MET A 592 14.53 18.38 29.91
N ALA A 593 14.47 18.09 28.64
CA ALA A 593 14.04 19.01 27.62
C ALA A 593 13.55 18.27 26.35
N GLN A 594 13.15 19.01 25.34
CA GLN A 594 12.92 18.50 23.99
C GLN A 594 14.26 18.29 23.27
N ASP A 595 14.31 17.35 22.33
CA ASP A 595 15.54 16.94 21.65
C ASP A 595 16.31 18.11 20.98
N GLU A 596 15.58 19.07 20.45
CA GLU A 596 16.14 20.23 19.74
C GLU A 596 16.50 21.41 20.64
N GLN A 597 16.13 21.37 21.95
CA GLN A 597 16.47 22.42 22.89
C GLN A 597 17.99 22.57 23.00
N LYS A 598 18.47 23.79 22.85
CA LYS A 598 19.91 24.11 22.91
C LYS A 598 20.35 24.45 24.31
N TYR A 599 21.55 24.00 24.67
CA TYR A 599 22.21 24.27 25.94
C TYR A 599 23.63 24.78 25.71
N LEU A 600 24.00 25.79 26.48
CA LEU A 600 25.38 26.21 26.65
C LEU A 600 26.06 25.33 27.70
N MET A 601 27.06 24.61 27.27
CA MET A 601 27.95 23.79 28.12
C MET A 601 29.26 24.52 28.31
N ALA A 602 29.68 24.69 29.57
CA ALA A 602 30.89 25.43 29.87
C ALA A 602 31.68 24.84 31.08
N SER A 603 32.96 25.17 31.15
CA SER A 603 33.84 24.89 32.30
C SER A 603 34.30 26.18 32.96
N ASP A 604 34.62 26.09 34.23
CA ASP A 604 35.18 27.18 35.03
C ASP A 604 36.59 27.62 34.55
N ALA A 605 37.24 26.82 33.70
CA ALA A 605 38.45 27.19 32.97
C ALA A 605 38.19 28.12 31.77
N GLY A 606 36.95 28.59 31.56
CA GLY A 606 36.57 29.56 30.56
C GLY A 606 36.43 29.04 29.13
N TYR A 607 36.09 27.74 28.97
CA TYR A 607 35.76 27.13 27.68
C TYR A 607 34.29 26.72 27.63
N GLY A 608 33.69 26.75 26.45
CA GLY A 608 32.32 26.28 26.26
C GLY A 608 31.91 26.16 24.80
N PHE A 609 30.75 25.57 24.60
CA PHE A 609 30.10 25.35 23.30
C PHE A 609 28.60 25.19 23.49
N ILE A 610 27.85 25.27 22.39
CA ILE A 610 26.41 25.03 22.33
C ILE A 610 26.19 23.61 21.82
N CYS A 611 25.27 22.85 22.43
CA CYS A 611 24.82 21.54 21.95
C CYS A 611 23.30 21.44 22.07
N THR A 612 22.70 20.47 21.37
CA THR A 612 21.27 20.13 21.53
C THR A 612 21.08 19.16 22.70
N PHE A 613 19.88 19.10 23.26
CA PHE A 613 19.56 18.12 24.30
C PHE A 613 19.77 16.69 23.81
N ASN A 614 19.45 16.40 22.55
CA ASN A 614 19.72 15.10 21.92
C ASN A 614 21.21 14.72 21.92
N ASP A 615 22.13 15.68 21.86
CA ASP A 615 23.58 15.42 21.98
C ASP A 615 23.98 14.94 23.38
N LEU A 616 23.17 15.22 24.40
CA LEU A 616 23.41 14.80 25.78
C LEU A 616 22.91 13.37 26.03
N VAL A 617 21.95 12.88 25.22
CA VAL A 617 21.32 11.58 25.45
C VAL A 617 22.25 10.44 25.06
N THR A 618 22.29 9.40 25.92
CA THR A 618 23.08 8.18 25.68
C THR A 618 22.42 6.96 26.29
N LYS A 619 22.50 5.82 25.60
CA LYS A 619 22.01 4.51 26.12
C LYS A 619 23.05 3.78 26.95
N ASN A 620 24.31 4.30 27.05
CA ASN A 620 25.40 3.65 27.73
C ASN A 620 25.36 3.96 29.24
N LYS A 621 25.29 2.93 30.08
CA LYS A 621 25.36 3.06 31.55
C LYS A 621 26.69 3.67 32.05
N THR A 622 27.79 3.58 31.29
CA THR A 622 29.09 4.22 31.57
C THR A 622 29.15 5.67 31.11
N GLY A 623 28.04 6.21 30.59
CA GLY A 623 27.94 7.57 30.13
C GLY A 623 28.72 7.87 28.83
N LYS A 624 28.50 9.05 28.28
CA LYS A 624 29.16 9.61 27.08
C LYS A 624 30.02 10.79 27.51
N ALA A 625 31.30 10.80 27.16
CA ALA A 625 32.15 11.98 27.35
C ALA A 625 31.60 13.14 26.48
N LEU A 626 31.02 14.14 27.14
CA LEU A 626 30.41 15.30 26.50
C LEU A 626 31.33 16.50 26.45
N ILE A 627 31.80 16.94 27.64
CA ILE A 627 32.73 18.08 27.75
C ILE A 627 34.07 17.58 28.20
N ASN A 628 35.13 17.97 27.48
CA ASN A 628 36.51 17.66 27.85
C ASN A 628 37.01 18.75 28.79
N LEU A 629 36.99 18.44 30.09
CA LEU A 629 37.46 19.37 31.11
C LEU A 629 38.99 19.43 31.16
N PRO A 630 39.60 20.63 31.26
CA PRO A 630 40.99 20.78 31.63
C PRO A 630 41.26 20.22 33.04
N ASP A 631 42.52 19.96 33.36
CA ASP A 631 42.94 19.47 34.68
C ASP A 631 42.42 20.39 35.79
N ASN A 632 41.81 19.79 36.81
CA ASN A 632 41.16 20.46 37.95
C ASN A 632 39.99 21.39 37.64
N ALA A 633 39.52 21.44 36.39
CA ALA A 633 38.37 22.26 36.02
C ALA A 633 37.04 21.56 36.35
N LYS A 634 36.03 22.36 36.66
CA LYS A 634 34.66 21.91 36.95
C LYS A 634 33.72 22.30 35.83
N ILE A 635 32.70 21.46 35.64
CA ILE A 635 31.57 21.81 34.77
C ILE A 635 30.72 22.88 35.44
N LEU A 636 30.31 23.90 34.69
CA LEU A 636 29.33 24.89 35.15
C LEU A 636 27.92 24.41 34.86
N SER A 637 26.95 24.96 35.57
CA SER A 637 25.54 24.66 35.31
C SER A 637 25.18 24.92 33.83
N PRO A 638 24.62 23.93 33.14
CA PRO A 638 24.13 24.14 31.75
C PRO A 638 23.10 25.26 31.69
N ILE A 639 23.21 26.10 30.71
CA ILE A 639 22.28 27.24 30.51
C ILE A 639 21.48 27.02 29.23
N GLU A 640 20.17 27.14 29.32
CA GLU A 640 19.26 27.04 28.19
C GLU A 640 19.45 28.22 27.24
N VAL A 641 19.53 27.92 25.93
CA VAL A 641 19.69 28.91 24.87
C VAL A 641 18.37 28.99 24.11
N ASN A 642 17.66 30.11 24.24
CA ASN A 642 16.36 30.32 23.62
C ASN A 642 16.43 31.09 22.32
N ASN A 643 17.29 32.13 22.25
CA ASN A 643 17.47 32.95 21.06
C ASN A 643 18.97 33.19 20.74
N GLU A 644 19.59 32.21 20.08
CA GLU A 644 21.00 32.22 19.74
C GLU A 644 21.46 33.45 18.92
N GLN A 645 20.55 34.01 18.12
CA GLN A 645 20.87 35.09 17.18
C GLN A 645 20.84 36.49 17.84
N GLU A 646 20.03 36.67 18.86
CA GLU A 646 19.77 37.97 19.49
C GLU A 646 20.40 38.10 20.87
N ASP A 647 20.57 36.96 21.58
CA ASP A 647 21.03 36.92 22.95
C ASP A 647 22.54 37.15 23.06
N MET A 648 22.92 37.77 24.17
CA MET A 648 24.34 38.08 24.51
C MET A 648 24.79 37.15 25.64
N LEU A 649 25.99 36.61 25.52
CA LEU A 649 26.63 35.87 26.58
C LEU A 649 27.47 36.84 27.45
N LEU A 650 27.22 36.82 28.76
CA LEU A 650 27.98 37.54 29.77
C LEU A 650 28.80 36.57 30.59
N ALA A 651 30.10 36.76 30.66
CA ALA A 651 31.03 35.97 31.43
C ALA A 651 31.78 36.87 32.44
N ILE A 652 31.85 36.42 33.73
CA ILE A 652 32.57 37.15 34.78
C ILE A 652 33.51 36.16 35.49
N THR A 653 34.76 36.57 35.61
CA THR A 653 35.78 35.77 36.29
C THR A 653 35.93 36.14 37.79
N LYS A 654 36.56 35.25 38.57
CA LYS A 654 36.87 35.43 39.97
C LYS A 654 37.75 36.65 40.21
N ALA A 655 38.67 36.97 39.27
CA ALA A 655 39.46 38.18 39.29
C ALA A 655 38.68 39.46 38.99
N GLY A 656 37.37 39.40 38.84
CA GLY A 656 36.51 40.54 38.58
C GLY A 656 36.63 41.13 37.16
N ARG A 657 36.84 40.27 36.15
CA ARG A 657 36.81 40.63 34.73
C ARG A 657 35.49 40.21 34.13
N MET A 658 34.91 41.12 33.34
CA MET A 658 33.66 40.89 32.68
C MET A 658 33.81 41.01 31.15
N LEU A 659 33.21 40.08 30.40
CA LEU A 659 33.18 40.04 28.96
C LEU A 659 31.78 39.72 28.49
N MET A 660 31.32 40.45 27.47
CA MET A 660 30.04 40.22 26.82
C MET A 660 30.22 40.07 25.30
N PHE A 661 29.59 39.11 24.67
CA PHE A 661 29.62 38.87 23.22
C PHE A 661 28.36 38.11 22.77
N PRO A 662 28.00 38.05 21.46
CA PRO A 662 26.85 37.32 20.96
C PRO A 662 26.94 35.82 21.24
N VAL A 663 25.84 35.20 21.63
CA VAL A 663 25.79 33.75 21.83
C VAL A 663 26.18 32.99 20.57
N SER A 664 25.80 33.52 19.39
CA SER A 664 26.13 32.96 18.07
C SER A 664 27.62 32.84 17.76
N ASP A 665 28.50 33.51 18.53
CA ASP A 665 29.96 33.39 18.37
C ASP A 665 30.50 32.06 18.94
N LEU A 666 29.70 31.31 19.68
CA LEU A 666 30.12 30.01 20.18
C LEU A 666 29.87 28.89 19.15
N PRO A 667 30.76 27.90 19.06
CA PRO A 667 30.55 26.78 18.17
C PRO A 667 29.44 25.87 18.65
N GLN A 668 28.68 25.31 17.71
CA GLN A 668 27.77 24.19 17.97
C GLN A 668 28.55 22.89 17.83
N LEU A 669 28.65 22.11 18.90
CA LEU A 669 29.41 20.87 18.95
C LEU A 669 28.61 19.78 19.70
N SER A 670 28.63 18.56 19.21
CA SER A 670 28.02 17.42 19.89
C SER A 670 28.86 16.89 21.07
N LYS A 671 30.11 17.29 21.18
CA LYS A 671 31.05 16.98 22.27
C LYS A 671 32.37 17.75 22.11
N GLY A 672 33.12 17.94 23.14
CA GLY A 672 34.49 18.46 23.06
C GLY A 672 34.83 19.43 24.19
N LYS A 673 35.98 20.13 24.08
CA LYS A 673 36.39 21.17 25.00
C LYS A 673 35.68 22.50 24.78
N GLY A 674 35.18 22.71 23.56
CA GLY A 674 34.63 23.98 23.11
C GLY A 674 35.72 25.04 22.85
N ASN A 675 35.27 26.28 22.64
CA ASN A 675 36.12 27.44 22.40
C ASN A 675 36.22 28.28 23.68
N LYS A 676 37.30 29.10 23.77
CA LYS A 676 37.43 30.04 24.88
C LYS A 676 36.28 31.05 24.90
N ILE A 677 35.59 31.13 26.01
CA ILE A 677 34.58 32.16 26.33
C ILE A 677 35.33 33.45 26.75
N ILE A 678 36.17 33.34 27.76
CA ILE A 678 37.00 34.43 28.32
C ILE A 678 38.43 33.94 28.50
N ASN A 679 39.40 34.82 28.35
CA ASN A 679 40.79 34.41 28.44
C ASN A 679 41.27 34.23 29.88
N ILE A 680 41.23 33.01 30.35
CA ILE A 680 41.87 32.55 31.55
C ILE A 680 43.05 31.64 31.12
N THR A 681 44.24 31.84 31.66
CA THR A 681 45.39 31.01 31.30
C THR A 681 45.27 29.67 31.99
N GLY A 682 45.82 28.59 31.40
CA GLY A 682 45.74 27.25 31.98
C GLY A 682 46.38 27.19 33.37
N ALA A 683 47.46 27.95 33.62
CA ALA A 683 48.10 28.04 34.92
C ALA A 683 47.19 28.71 35.97
N GLN A 684 46.50 29.78 35.63
CA GLN A 684 45.55 30.48 36.50
C GLN A 684 44.32 29.62 36.83
N ALA A 685 43.83 28.89 35.87
CA ALA A 685 42.73 27.97 36.08
C ALA A 685 43.14 26.82 36.97
N ALA A 686 44.28 26.16 36.70
CA ALA A 686 44.77 25.02 37.48
C ALA A 686 45.15 25.39 38.93
N SER A 687 45.64 26.60 39.19
CA SER A 687 45.93 27.09 40.54
C SER A 687 44.69 27.66 41.26
N GLY A 688 43.56 27.86 40.57
CA GLY A 688 42.38 28.51 41.12
C GLY A 688 42.52 30.01 41.37
N GLU A 689 43.58 30.62 40.81
CA GLU A 689 43.84 32.07 40.89
C GLU A 689 42.74 32.86 40.15
N ASP A 690 42.39 32.43 38.95
CA ASP A 690 41.24 32.97 38.21
C ASP A 690 40.39 31.85 37.57
N LEU A 691 39.10 31.95 37.72
CA LEU A 691 38.13 31.02 37.22
C LEU A 691 36.90 31.77 36.66
N LEU A 692 36.22 31.18 35.73
CA LEU A 692 34.89 31.65 35.30
C LEU A 692 33.86 31.31 36.39
N VAL A 693 33.30 32.33 37.02
CA VAL A 693 32.42 32.17 38.19
C VAL A 693 30.95 32.39 37.80
N TRP A 694 30.70 33.38 36.93
CA TRP A 694 29.35 33.68 36.49
C TRP A 694 29.28 33.64 34.95
N LEU A 695 28.27 32.93 34.49
CA LEU A 695 27.95 32.80 33.07
C LEU A 695 26.44 33.00 32.92
N LEU A 696 26.02 33.91 32.07
CA LEU A 696 24.63 34.29 31.90
C LEU A 696 24.34 34.55 30.43
N ILE A 697 23.15 34.18 29.97
CA ILE A 697 22.61 34.56 28.67
C ILE A 697 21.62 35.69 28.94
N LEU A 698 21.82 36.82 28.27
CA LEU A 698 21.04 38.04 28.44
C LEU A 698 20.37 38.43 27.12
N PRO A 699 19.07 38.79 27.13
CA PRO A 699 18.45 39.46 26.00
C PRO A 699 19.20 40.77 25.67
N ALA A 700 19.22 41.17 24.41
CA ALA A 700 20.02 42.29 23.90
C ALA A 700 19.87 43.64 24.64
N GLN A 701 18.74 43.85 25.29
CA GLN A 701 18.42 45.07 26.03
C GLN A 701 18.27 44.88 27.56
N ALA A 702 18.72 43.75 28.07
CA ALA A 702 18.64 43.47 29.51
C ALA A 702 19.58 44.38 30.31
N SER A 703 19.19 44.70 31.53
CA SER A 703 20.04 45.29 32.57
C SER A 703 20.36 44.27 33.64
N ILE A 704 21.47 44.40 34.33
CA ILE A 704 21.85 43.52 35.43
C ILE A 704 22.12 44.29 36.71
N THR A 705 21.84 43.66 37.84
CA THR A 705 22.25 44.17 39.13
C THR A 705 23.16 43.13 39.81
N LEU A 706 24.40 43.55 40.06
CA LEU A 706 25.42 42.77 40.80
C LEU A 706 25.40 43.14 42.27
N TYR A 707 25.36 42.12 43.16
CA TYR A 707 25.34 42.27 44.58
C TYR A 707 26.70 41.82 45.19
N PHE A 708 27.23 42.66 46.06
CA PHE A 708 28.52 42.45 46.78
C PHE A 708 28.30 42.68 48.27
N GLY A 709 27.82 41.71 49.01
CA GLY A 709 27.36 41.89 50.38
C GLY A 709 26.29 42.97 50.51
N LYS A 710 26.57 44.06 51.21
CA LYS A 710 25.60 45.19 51.34
C LYS A 710 25.65 46.20 50.18
N ARG A 711 26.54 46.05 49.21
CA ARG A 711 26.66 46.93 48.05
C ARG A 711 26.01 46.31 46.79
N LYS A 712 25.49 47.14 45.94
CA LYS A 712 24.98 46.76 44.63
C LYS A 712 25.47 47.67 43.53
N LEU A 713 25.72 47.09 42.32
CA LEU A 713 26.05 47.78 41.12
C LEU A 713 24.97 47.41 40.07
N ARG A 714 24.20 48.40 39.67
CA ARG A 714 23.25 48.22 38.54
C ARG A 714 23.93 48.68 37.28
N LEU A 715 23.92 47.85 36.24
CA LEU A 715 24.43 48.17 34.90
C LEU A 715 23.28 48.09 33.91
N LYS A 716 22.94 49.23 33.29
CA LYS A 716 21.96 49.35 32.25
C LYS A 716 22.52 48.73 30.96
N ALA A 717 21.67 48.44 29.98
CA ALA A 717 22.05 47.87 28.68
C ALA A 717 23.14 48.67 27.98
N GLU A 718 23.10 50.04 28.03
CA GLU A 718 24.09 50.92 27.47
C GLU A 718 25.46 50.82 28.19
N GLU A 719 25.44 50.63 29.50
CA GLU A 719 26.64 50.48 30.30
C GLU A 719 27.31 49.09 30.12
N LEU A 720 26.51 48.08 29.85
CA LEU A 720 27.01 46.76 29.51
C LEU A 720 27.79 46.74 28.19
N GLN A 721 27.49 47.63 27.28
CA GLN A 721 28.24 47.75 26.01
C GLN A 721 29.75 48.05 26.21
N LYS A 722 30.14 48.59 27.35
CA LYS A 722 31.55 48.79 27.71
C LYS A 722 32.32 47.49 27.93
N TYR A 723 31.62 46.39 28.17
CA TYR A 723 32.17 45.07 28.38
C TYR A 723 32.05 44.19 27.15
N ARG A 724 31.50 44.71 26.04
CA ARG A 724 31.39 44.01 24.80
C ARG A 724 32.75 44.00 24.07
N ALA A 725 33.21 42.78 23.78
CA ALA A 725 34.41 42.54 22.98
C ALA A 725 34.33 41.17 22.29
N GLU A 726 35.31 40.85 21.47
CA GLU A 726 35.41 39.54 20.81
C GLU A 726 35.56 38.39 21.84
N ARG A 727 34.92 37.28 21.57
CA ARG A 727 35.03 36.06 22.34
C ARG A 727 36.51 35.69 22.61
N GLY A 728 36.78 35.20 23.79
CA GLY A 728 38.11 34.74 24.18
C GLY A 728 39.10 35.87 24.52
N ARG A 729 38.65 37.14 24.58
CA ARG A 729 39.45 38.24 25.12
C ARG A 729 39.49 38.20 26.66
N LYS A 730 40.39 38.96 27.28
CA LYS A 730 40.62 38.98 28.71
C LYS A 730 39.47 39.63 29.51
N GLY A 731 38.63 40.36 28.83
CA GLY A 731 37.55 41.12 29.45
C GLY A 731 38.02 42.40 30.15
N THR A 732 37.02 43.26 30.47
CA THR A 732 37.24 44.54 31.13
C THR A 732 37.08 44.33 32.66
N SER A 733 37.93 44.96 33.46
CA SER A 733 37.87 44.88 34.92
C SER A 733 36.64 45.63 35.46
N LEU A 734 35.97 45.03 36.44
CA LEU A 734 34.96 45.71 37.23
C LEU A 734 35.57 46.85 38.05
N PRO A 735 34.82 47.86 38.51
CA PRO A 735 35.28 48.91 39.35
C PRO A 735 36.02 48.38 40.62
N ARG A 736 37.06 49.08 41.05
CA ARG A 736 37.88 48.68 42.23
C ARG A 736 37.04 48.38 43.45
N GLY A 737 37.28 47.26 44.12
CA GLY A 737 36.59 46.83 45.36
C GLY A 737 35.27 46.07 45.11
N LEU A 738 34.97 45.66 43.87
CA LEU A 738 33.76 44.88 43.49
C LEU A 738 34.17 43.56 42.81
N HIS A 739 34.81 42.64 43.59
CA HIS A 739 35.32 41.40 43.00
C HIS A 739 34.50 40.14 43.43
N ASN A 740 33.93 40.14 44.66
CA ASN A 740 33.15 39.02 45.13
C ASN A 740 31.68 39.24 44.90
N ILE A 741 31.17 38.80 43.76
CA ILE A 741 29.76 38.86 43.41
C ILE A 741 29.04 37.69 44.12
N GLU A 742 28.03 38.01 44.93
CA GLU A 742 27.26 37.00 45.67
C GLU A 742 25.97 36.60 44.87
N ARG A 743 25.40 37.55 44.12
CA ARG A 743 24.18 37.35 43.40
C ARG A 743 24.14 38.30 42.19
N ILE A 744 23.54 37.83 41.10
CA ILE A 744 23.24 38.65 39.93
C ILE A 744 21.76 38.55 39.66
N GLU A 745 21.09 39.69 39.53
CA GLU A 745 19.70 39.80 39.08
C GLU A 745 19.69 40.36 37.64
N VAL A 746 18.94 39.70 36.76
CA VAL A 746 18.72 40.16 35.40
C VAL A 746 17.34 40.78 35.30
N GLU A 747 17.28 42.03 34.87
CA GLU A 747 16.05 42.74 34.59
C GLU A 747 15.88 42.84 33.07
N SER A 748 14.97 42.07 32.47
CA SER A 748 14.57 42.24 31.06
C SER A 748 13.82 43.57 30.94
N ALA A 749 14.00 44.34 29.90
CA ALA A 749 13.18 45.47 29.58
C ALA A 749 11.73 44.97 29.47
N ASN A 750 10.85 45.43 30.36
CA ASN A 750 9.41 45.20 30.28
C ASN A 750 8.95 45.64 28.88
N THR A 751 8.54 44.69 28.07
CA THR A 751 7.62 44.92 26.97
C THR A 751 6.22 45.01 27.60
N ASP A 752 5.88 46.16 28.20
CA ASP A 752 4.52 46.58 28.31
C ASP A 752 4.03 46.90 26.89
N GLN A 753 3.34 45.95 26.25
CA GLN A 753 2.17 46.15 25.39
C GLN A 753 1.42 44.85 25.23
#